data_05c1078b63d607bc3a44e1a226a70422
#
_entry.id   05c1078b63d607bc3a44e1a226a70422
#
_cell.length_a   1.000
_cell.length_b   1.000
_cell.length_c   1.000
_cell.angle_alpha   90.00
_cell.angle_beta   90.00
_cell.angle_gamma   90.00
#
_symmetry.space_group_name_H-M   'P 1'
#
loop_
_entity.id
_entity.type
_entity.pdbx_description
1 polymer ?
#
loop_
_entity_poly.entity_id
_entity_poly.type
_entity_poly.pdbx_seq_one_letter_code
_entity_poly.pdbx_strand_id
1 'polypeptide(L)'
;MKELEKTYNPAGIEGKLYEKWLDKKYFHAEPNKDKKPFTIVMPPPNITGQLHMGHALDNTMQDILIRYKRMQGYEALWQPGTDHAAIATEVKVIESLKKQGIDKEELGREGFLEKCWDWRKDYGDRIINQLHKMGSSADWDRERFTMDEGCSAAVQEVFIRLYEKGYIYKGSRIVNWCPVCQTSISDAEVEHEDQNGFFWHINYPIVGEEGRFVEIATTRPETLLGDTAVAVNPEDERYQDLMGKMLELPLTGREIPVVADSYVDKEFGTGCVKITPAHDPNDFEVGKRHSLPEINVMNDDATINLPGSKYHGMERYEARKAIVKDLEELGLLVKVAPHTHAVGTHDRCKATVEPMVKQQWFVKMEEMAKPAIRALKTGELKFVPERFDKTYLHWLENIRDWCISRQLWWGHRIPAYYCDQCGEIIVSKEAPTVCPKCGGAHLTQDEDTLDTWFSSALWPFSTLGWPEETEDLKYFYPTDVLVTGYDIIFFWVIRMVFSGIEHTGKLPFHTVLMHGLVRDSEGRKMSKSLGNGIDPLEVIEKYGADALRMTLITGNAPGNDMRFYWERVEASRNFANKVWNASRFIMMNIEKAPEAKAELSELTLADKWILSKVNSLAKDVTENLDKYELGIALQKVYDFIWEEFCDWYIEMVKPRLWETQDKTKAAAIWTLKTVLINSLKLLHPYMPFLTEEIFCNLQEEEESIMISNWPEYQKDWNFETEEHAVETIKEAVRGIRNVRTSMNVPPSRKAKVYVVSENQEILDIFERSKVFFATLGYAGEVYLQKDKNGIADDAVSAVIHQAVICMPFAELVDIEKEIERLKKEEERLSKELARVRGMLSNEKFVSKAPAAKIEEEKAKLEKYAQMMDQVKERLSQLS
;
A
#
# COMPACT_ATOMS: atom_id res chain seq x y z
N MET A 1 1.50 39.77 8.78
CA MET A 1 2.42 38.64 9.05
C MET A 1 2.44 38.37 10.55
N LYS A 2 2.20 37.12 10.99
CA LYS A 2 2.24 36.76 12.42
C LYS A 2 3.54 35.98 12.69
N GLU A 3 4.14 36.21 13.86
CA GLU A 3 5.33 35.48 14.27
C GLU A 3 4.99 33.99 14.53
N LEU A 4 5.77 33.05 13.91
CA LEU A 4 5.65 31.65 14.18
C LEU A 4 6.20 31.29 15.57
N GLU A 5 5.57 30.33 16.25
CA GLU A 5 6.06 29.81 17.52
C GLU A 5 7.50 29.28 17.42
N LYS A 6 8.23 29.27 18.55
CA LYS A 6 9.62 28.84 18.57
C LYS A 6 9.84 27.40 18.09
N THR A 7 8.87 26.52 18.33
CA THR A 7 8.92 25.09 17.94
C THR A 7 7.64 24.73 17.21
N TYR A 8 7.76 23.88 16.20
CA TYR A 8 6.61 23.32 15.51
C TYR A 8 5.84 22.37 16.43
N ASN A 9 4.54 22.63 16.62
CA ASN A 9 3.66 21.81 17.44
C ASN A 9 2.43 21.38 16.63
N PRO A 10 2.46 20.19 15.98
CA PRO A 10 1.35 19.70 15.17
C PRO A 10 0.03 19.65 15.93
N ALA A 11 0.03 19.15 17.17
CA ALA A 11 -1.17 19.00 17.98
C ALA A 11 -1.95 20.30 18.22
N GLY A 12 -1.26 21.45 18.27
CA GLY A 12 -1.88 22.75 18.41
C GLY A 12 -2.42 23.36 17.11
N ILE A 13 -2.05 22.82 15.97
CA ILE A 13 -2.27 23.40 14.63
C ILE A 13 -3.25 22.57 13.81
N GLU A 14 -3.07 21.26 13.73
CA GLU A 14 -3.75 20.37 12.79
C GLU A 14 -5.28 20.43 12.90
N GLY A 15 -5.83 20.32 14.12
CA GLY A 15 -7.29 20.36 14.32
C GLY A 15 -7.91 21.68 13.88
N LYS A 16 -7.28 22.82 14.22
CA LYS A 16 -7.77 24.16 13.86
C LYS A 16 -7.75 24.40 12.35
N LEU A 17 -6.69 23.95 11.69
CA LEU A 17 -6.58 24.11 10.24
C LEU A 17 -7.60 23.24 9.52
N TYR A 18 -7.80 22.00 9.99
CA TYR A 18 -8.77 21.11 9.37
C TYR A 18 -10.21 21.62 9.50
N GLU A 19 -10.59 22.13 10.69
CA GLU A 19 -11.88 22.81 10.91
C GLU A 19 -12.04 24.02 9.97
N LYS A 20 -11.01 24.86 9.86
CA LYS A 20 -11.02 26.01 8.92
C LYS A 20 -11.27 25.54 7.47
N TRP A 21 -10.62 24.48 7.03
CA TRP A 21 -10.79 23.96 5.66
C TRP A 21 -12.20 23.45 5.41
N LEU A 22 -12.80 22.76 6.41
CA LEU A 22 -14.19 22.30 6.35
C LEU A 22 -15.17 23.49 6.30
N ASP A 23 -15.03 24.46 7.19
CA ASP A 23 -15.88 25.64 7.25
C ASP A 23 -15.85 26.46 5.96
N LYS A 24 -14.67 26.56 5.34
CA LYS A 24 -14.45 27.24 4.06
C LYS A 24 -14.82 26.42 2.83
N LYS A 25 -15.18 25.15 3.03
CA LYS A 25 -15.55 24.20 1.95
C LYS A 25 -14.48 24.04 0.84
N TYR A 26 -13.19 24.10 1.21
CA TYR A 26 -12.10 23.97 0.22
C TYR A 26 -12.04 22.59 -0.42
N PHE A 27 -12.67 21.58 0.16
CA PHE A 27 -12.72 20.20 -0.38
C PHE A 27 -13.92 19.96 -1.30
N HIS A 28 -14.91 20.87 -1.29
CA HIS A 28 -16.14 20.70 -2.05
C HIS A 28 -15.92 20.97 -3.54
N ALA A 29 -16.46 20.11 -4.39
CA ALA A 29 -16.39 20.20 -5.84
C ALA A 29 -17.80 20.19 -6.44
N GLU A 30 -18.04 21.08 -7.43
CA GLU A 30 -19.30 21.18 -8.15
C GLU A 30 -19.06 21.19 -9.66
N PRO A 31 -20.01 20.67 -10.47
CA PRO A 31 -19.91 20.77 -11.92
C PRO A 31 -19.64 22.20 -12.38
N ASN A 32 -18.52 22.43 -13.02
CA ASN A 32 -18.06 23.74 -13.48
C ASN A 32 -17.57 23.67 -14.93
N LYS A 33 -18.28 24.33 -15.84
CA LYS A 33 -17.97 24.29 -17.29
C LYS A 33 -16.65 24.96 -17.67
N ASP A 34 -16.16 25.85 -16.81
CA ASP A 34 -14.91 26.59 -17.05
C ASP A 34 -13.67 25.85 -16.56
N LYS A 35 -13.85 24.75 -15.83
CA LYS A 35 -12.78 23.90 -15.31
C LYS A 35 -12.85 22.48 -15.84
N LYS A 36 -11.71 21.81 -15.89
CA LYS A 36 -11.65 20.38 -16.19
C LYS A 36 -11.90 19.60 -14.89
N PRO A 37 -12.71 18.54 -14.92
CA PRO A 37 -12.85 17.65 -13.75
C PRO A 37 -11.57 16.82 -13.54
N PHE A 38 -11.32 16.49 -12.29
CA PHE A 38 -10.41 15.43 -11.91
C PHE A 38 -11.03 14.67 -10.75
N THR A 39 -11.32 13.41 -10.94
CA THR A 39 -12.14 12.63 -9.99
C THR A 39 -11.41 11.38 -9.52
N ILE A 40 -11.37 11.19 -8.21
CA ILE A 40 -10.99 9.95 -7.56
C ILE A 40 -12.15 9.48 -6.68
N VAL A 41 -12.54 8.21 -6.80
CA VAL A 41 -13.41 7.57 -5.81
C VAL A 41 -12.52 6.91 -4.76
N MET A 42 -12.76 7.22 -3.50
CA MET A 42 -12.05 6.60 -2.39
C MET A 42 -12.46 5.13 -2.30
N PRO A 43 -11.51 4.17 -2.21
CA PRO A 43 -11.86 2.82 -1.82
C PRO A 43 -12.60 2.86 -0.48
N PRO A 44 -13.90 2.51 -0.44
CA PRO A 44 -14.70 2.72 0.76
C PRO A 44 -14.24 1.75 1.86
N PRO A 45 -13.72 2.24 2.99
CA PRO A 45 -13.29 1.37 4.07
C PRO A 45 -14.44 0.56 4.63
N ASN A 46 -14.18 -0.71 4.94
CA ASN A 46 -15.12 -1.60 5.59
C ASN A 46 -15.40 -1.16 7.03
N ILE A 47 -16.66 -1.10 7.44
CA ILE A 47 -17.06 -0.73 8.81
C ILE A 47 -16.77 -1.85 9.85
N THR A 48 -15.73 -2.63 9.65
CA THR A 48 -15.36 -3.77 10.51
C THR A 48 -14.41 -3.42 11.64
N GLY A 49 -13.90 -2.19 11.68
CA GLY A 49 -12.98 -1.73 12.71
C GLY A 49 -12.26 -0.44 12.34
N GLN A 50 -11.18 -0.17 13.05
CA GLN A 50 -10.34 1.01 12.82
C GLN A 50 -9.51 0.85 11.55
N LEU A 51 -9.15 2.00 10.94
CA LEU A 51 -8.18 2.06 9.84
C LEU A 51 -6.81 1.58 10.31
N HIS A 52 -6.06 1.00 9.40
CA HIS A 52 -4.68 0.54 9.60
C HIS A 52 -3.72 1.26 8.61
N MET A 53 -2.41 0.98 8.72
CA MET A 53 -1.38 1.64 7.91
C MET A 53 -1.60 1.51 6.39
N GLY A 54 -2.18 0.39 5.92
CA GLY A 54 -2.54 0.25 4.51
C GLY A 54 -3.55 1.28 4.04
N HIS A 55 -4.58 1.56 4.84
CA HIS A 55 -5.53 2.63 4.55
C HIS A 55 -4.88 4.02 4.62
N ALA A 56 -3.94 4.22 5.56
CA ALA A 56 -3.21 5.48 5.65
C ALA A 56 -2.36 5.74 4.40
N LEU A 57 -1.69 4.71 3.86
CA LEU A 57 -0.94 4.79 2.60
C LEU A 57 -1.87 5.11 1.42
N ASP A 58 -2.93 4.31 1.25
CA ASP A 58 -3.89 4.43 0.16
C ASP A 58 -4.51 5.85 0.12
N ASN A 59 -5.01 6.34 1.26
CA ASN A 59 -5.61 7.67 1.36
C ASN A 59 -4.58 8.79 1.16
N THR A 60 -3.35 8.62 1.65
CA THR A 60 -2.30 9.64 1.45
C THR A 60 -1.95 9.79 -0.02
N MET A 61 -1.85 8.69 -0.78
CA MET A 61 -1.57 8.74 -2.22
C MET A 61 -2.68 9.47 -2.99
N GLN A 62 -3.94 9.19 -2.66
CA GLN A 62 -5.10 9.85 -3.27
C GLN A 62 -5.12 11.35 -2.95
N ASP A 63 -4.92 11.71 -1.68
CA ASP A 63 -4.94 13.10 -1.23
C ASP A 63 -3.85 13.95 -1.89
N ILE A 64 -2.66 13.38 -2.09
CA ILE A 64 -1.58 14.05 -2.83
C ILE A 64 -2.03 14.42 -4.25
N LEU A 65 -2.63 13.48 -4.97
CA LEU A 65 -3.10 13.72 -6.34
C LEU A 65 -4.23 14.75 -6.39
N ILE A 66 -5.18 14.67 -5.45
CA ILE A 66 -6.30 15.62 -5.35
C ILE A 66 -5.81 17.03 -5.05
N ARG A 67 -4.90 17.20 -4.06
CA ARG A 67 -4.33 18.51 -3.71
C ARG A 67 -3.52 19.09 -4.88
N TYR A 68 -2.72 18.28 -5.53
CA TYR A 68 -1.96 18.65 -6.71
C TYR A 68 -2.88 19.15 -7.84
N LYS A 69 -3.91 18.38 -8.21
CA LYS A 69 -4.84 18.76 -9.28
C LYS A 69 -5.70 19.97 -8.92
N ARG A 70 -6.10 20.12 -7.65
CA ARG A 70 -6.81 21.31 -7.17
C ARG A 70 -5.96 22.56 -7.36
N MET A 71 -4.68 22.52 -7.00
CA MET A 71 -3.75 23.63 -7.21
C MET A 71 -3.46 23.89 -8.69
N GLN A 72 -3.60 22.91 -9.58
CA GLN A 72 -3.54 23.10 -11.03
C GLN A 72 -4.81 23.72 -11.63
N GLY A 73 -5.81 24.03 -10.81
CA GLY A 73 -7.06 24.66 -11.26
C GLY A 73 -8.12 23.69 -11.76
N TYR A 74 -7.94 22.38 -11.57
CA TYR A 74 -9.01 21.40 -11.85
C TYR A 74 -10.15 21.54 -10.84
N GLU A 75 -11.36 21.16 -11.27
CA GLU A 75 -12.43 20.86 -10.32
C GLU A 75 -12.21 19.43 -9.81
N ALA A 76 -11.53 19.35 -8.67
CA ALA A 76 -11.00 18.10 -8.13
C ALA A 76 -11.99 17.50 -7.11
N LEU A 77 -12.65 16.40 -7.49
CA LEU A 77 -13.54 15.65 -6.63
C LEU A 77 -12.83 14.41 -6.07
N TRP A 78 -12.70 14.34 -4.76
CA TRP A 78 -12.37 13.11 -4.07
C TRP A 78 -13.64 12.61 -3.34
N GLN A 79 -14.28 11.59 -3.94
CA GLN A 79 -15.56 11.05 -3.48
C GLN A 79 -15.34 10.09 -2.30
N PRO A 80 -15.73 10.44 -1.06
CA PRO A 80 -15.57 9.57 0.11
C PRO A 80 -16.78 8.67 0.33
N GLY A 81 -16.57 7.65 1.17
CA GLY A 81 -17.63 6.82 1.70
C GLY A 81 -17.11 5.59 2.45
N THR A 82 -18.03 4.73 2.87
CA THR A 82 -17.76 3.50 3.61
C THR A 82 -18.54 2.33 3.01
N ASP A 83 -17.99 1.11 3.19
CA ASP A 83 -18.60 -0.14 2.73
C ASP A 83 -19.24 -0.91 3.89
N HIS A 84 -20.44 -1.45 3.65
CA HIS A 84 -21.16 -2.27 4.61
C HIS A 84 -20.50 -3.62 4.90
N ALA A 85 -19.65 -4.10 4.00
CA ALA A 85 -18.78 -5.28 4.16
C ALA A 85 -19.51 -6.55 4.64
N ALA A 86 -20.69 -6.79 4.11
CA ALA A 86 -21.59 -7.93 4.34
C ALA A 86 -21.13 -8.97 5.41
N ILE A 87 -20.46 -10.06 4.99
CA ILE A 87 -19.97 -11.15 5.89
C ILE A 87 -19.12 -10.58 7.03
N ALA A 88 -18.17 -9.72 6.71
CA ALA A 88 -17.17 -9.27 7.68
C ALA A 88 -17.81 -8.45 8.81
N THR A 89 -18.81 -7.62 8.50
CA THR A 89 -19.56 -6.84 9.49
C THR A 89 -20.50 -7.74 10.28
N GLU A 90 -21.23 -8.63 9.62
CA GLU A 90 -22.16 -9.56 10.30
C GLU A 90 -21.42 -10.40 11.34
N VAL A 91 -20.26 -10.97 11.01
CA VAL A 91 -19.40 -11.72 11.95
C VAL A 91 -19.01 -10.86 13.16
N LYS A 92 -18.62 -9.59 12.94
CA LYS A 92 -18.24 -8.69 14.03
C LYS A 92 -19.38 -8.33 14.95
N VAL A 93 -20.57 -8.09 14.40
CA VAL A 93 -21.78 -7.81 15.19
C VAL A 93 -22.16 -9.06 16.01
N ILE A 94 -22.14 -10.26 15.42
CA ILE A 94 -22.39 -11.52 16.11
C ILE A 94 -21.39 -11.73 17.26
N GLU A 95 -20.08 -11.51 17.01
CA GLU A 95 -19.04 -11.60 18.06
C GLU A 95 -19.32 -10.61 19.22
N SER A 96 -19.78 -9.40 18.91
CA SER A 96 -20.13 -8.38 19.90
C SER A 96 -21.37 -8.78 20.73
N LEU A 97 -22.41 -9.30 20.07
CA LEU A 97 -23.64 -9.77 20.73
C LEU A 97 -23.36 -10.97 21.63
N LYS A 98 -22.57 -11.94 21.18
CA LYS A 98 -22.16 -13.11 21.99
C LYS A 98 -21.45 -12.72 23.28
N LYS A 99 -20.61 -11.67 23.25
CA LYS A 99 -19.96 -11.13 24.47
C LYS A 99 -20.98 -10.54 25.46
N GLN A 100 -22.15 -10.13 24.97
CA GLN A 100 -23.25 -9.62 25.79
C GLN A 100 -24.25 -10.73 26.19
N GLY A 101 -24.01 -11.98 25.76
CA GLY A 101 -24.88 -13.11 26.01
C GLY A 101 -26.15 -13.12 25.15
N ILE A 102 -26.15 -12.42 24.02
CA ILE A 102 -27.29 -12.30 23.11
C ILE A 102 -27.03 -13.19 21.88
N ASP A 103 -28.00 -14.03 21.53
CA ASP A 103 -27.97 -14.82 20.30
C ASP A 103 -28.66 -14.06 19.15
N LYS A 104 -28.08 -14.16 17.94
CA LYS A 104 -28.60 -13.54 16.72
C LYS A 104 -30.06 -14.00 16.45
N GLU A 105 -30.31 -15.31 16.58
CA GLU A 105 -31.61 -15.92 16.27
C GLU A 105 -32.70 -15.45 17.23
N GLU A 106 -32.36 -15.15 18.50
CA GLU A 106 -33.30 -14.63 19.49
C GLU A 106 -33.79 -13.22 19.14
N LEU A 107 -32.94 -12.41 18.46
CA LEU A 107 -33.32 -11.05 18.01
C LEU A 107 -34.23 -11.08 16.77
N GLY A 108 -34.18 -12.15 16.00
CA GLY A 108 -34.77 -12.18 14.67
C GLY A 108 -34.09 -11.23 13.69
N ARG A 109 -34.50 -11.30 12.41
CA ARG A 109 -33.86 -10.51 11.34
C ARG A 109 -33.91 -9.00 11.58
N GLU A 110 -35.07 -8.47 11.95
CA GLU A 110 -35.26 -7.02 12.16
C GLU A 110 -34.41 -6.50 13.31
N GLY A 111 -34.50 -7.17 14.49
CA GLY A 111 -33.69 -6.76 15.65
C GLY A 111 -32.17 -6.89 15.44
N PHE A 112 -31.74 -7.89 14.66
CA PHE A 112 -30.34 -8.02 14.28
C PHE A 112 -29.89 -6.90 13.34
N LEU A 113 -30.71 -6.53 12.35
CA LEU A 113 -30.42 -5.43 11.43
C LEU A 113 -30.32 -4.09 12.16
N GLU A 114 -31.14 -3.83 13.18
CA GLU A 114 -30.99 -2.65 14.03
C GLU A 114 -29.61 -2.59 14.68
N LYS A 115 -29.10 -3.71 15.19
CA LYS A 115 -27.74 -3.80 15.77
C LYS A 115 -26.64 -3.56 14.72
N CYS A 116 -26.85 -4.00 13.48
CA CYS A 116 -25.92 -3.71 12.39
C CYS A 116 -25.91 -2.21 12.02
N TRP A 117 -27.07 -1.54 12.03
CA TRP A 117 -27.15 -0.10 11.81
C TRP A 117 -26.53 0.72 12.95
N ASP A 118 -26.71 0.30 14.22
CA ASP A 118 -26.00 0.88 15.37
C ASP A 118 -24.48 0.76 15.19
N TRP A 119 -24.02 -0.43 14.79
CA TRP A 119 -22.62 -0.71 14.49
C TRP A 119 -22.08 0.19 13.38
N ARG A 120 -22.84 0.34 12.27
CA ARG A 120 -22.48 1.25 11.16
C ARG A 120 -22.28 2.68 11.63
N LYS A 121 -23.16 3.17 12.47
CA LYS A 121 -23.05 4.52 13.02
C LYS A 121 -21.76 4.69 13.82
N ASP A 122 -21.49 3.80 14.76
CA ASP A 122 -20.34 3.89 15.65
C ASP A 122 -19.00 3.78 14.90
N TYR A 123 -18.87 2.82 14.00
CA TYR A 123 -17.64 2.56 13.29
C TYR A 123 -17.46 3.43 12.04
N GLY A 124 -18.52 3.78 11.35
CA GLY A 124 -18.50 4.74 10.25
C GLY A 124 -17.99 6.11 10.72
N ASP A 125 -18.60 6.67 11.76
CA ASP A 125 -18.17 7.95 12.34
C ASP A 125 -16.71 7.92 12.82
N ARG A 126 -16.27 6.78 13.39
CA ARG A 126 -14.87 6.61 13.82
C ARG A 126 -13.90 6.63 12.62
N ILE A 127 -14.24 5.95 11.54
CA ILE A 127 -13.42 5.92 10.31
C ILE A 127 -13.29 7.33 9.73
N ILE A 128 -14.38 8.06 9.61
CA ILE A 128 -14.37 9.44 9.11
C ILE A 128 -13.49 10.33 9.98
N ASN A 129 -13.62 10.24 11.30
CA ASN A 129 -12.77 10.98 12.24
C ASN A 129 -11.26 10.64 12.09
N GLN A 130 -10.93 9.38 11.82
CA GLN A 130 -9.55 8.98 11.55
C GLN A 130 -9.03 9.62 10.25
N LEU A 131 -9.83 9.65 9.20
CA LEU A 131 -9.49 10.30 7.92
C LEU A 131 -9.33 11.82 8.08
N HIS A 132 -10.16 12.48 8.88
CA HIS A 132 -10.00 13.90 9.23
C HIS A 132 -8.66 14.16 9.92
N LYS A 133 -8.29 13.33 10.91
CA LYS A 133 -6.99 13.45 11.60
C LYS A 133 -5.79 13.22 10.69
N MET A 134 -5.94 12.41 9.65
CA MET A 134 -4.91 12.21 8.62
C MET A 134 -4.78 13.40 7.66
N GLY A 135 -5.68 14.37 7.72
CA GLY A 135 -5.71 15.53 6.83
C GLY A 135 -6.28 15.23 5.45
N SER A 136 -7.09 14.19 5.31
CA SER A 136 -7.70 13.80 4.03
C SER A 136 -8.65 14.89 3.53
N SER A 137 -8.41 15.41 2.32
CA SER A 137 -9.19 16.50 1.71
C SER A 137 -10.32 16.00 0.80
N ALA A 138 -11.05 14.98 1.26
CA ALA A 138 -12.20 14.44 0.56
C ALA A 138 -13.42 15.36 0.69
N ASP A 139 -14.32 15.30 -0.27
CA ASP A 139 -15.56 16.07 -0.26
C ASP A 139 -16.59 15.44 0.69
N TRP A 140 -16.50 15.79 1.98
CA TRP A 140 -17.34 15.23 3.04
C TRP A 140 -18.82 15.60 2.92
N ASP A 141 -19.17 16.64 2.18
CA ASP A 141 -20.56 16.97 1.85
C ASP A 141 -21.18 15.90 0.93
N ARG A 142 -20.36 15.08 0.30
CA ARG A 142 -20.76 13.98 -0.62
C ARG A 142 -20.48 12.60 -0.05
N GLU A 143 -20.31 12.46 1.26
CA GLU A 143 -20.10 11.16 1.88
C GLU A 143 -21.20 10.18 1.52
N ARG A 144 -20.82 8.97 1.09
CA ARG A 144 -21.73 7.90 0.69
C ARG A 144 -21.51 6.63 1.52
N PHE A 145 -22.52 5.81 1.55
CA PHE A 145 -22.47 4.47 2.12
C PHE A 145 -23.04 3.46 1.12
N THR A 146 -22.39 2.31 0.95
CA THR A 146 -22.79 1.33 -0.07
C THR A 146 -24.22 0.80 0.08
N MET A 147 -24.85 0.97 1.24
CA MET A 147 -26.26 0.65 1.50
C MET A 147 -27.15 1.89 1.71
N ASP A 148 -26.69 3.09 1.32
CA ASP A 148 -27.58 4.24 1.28
C ASP A 148 -28.68 4.08 0.20
N GLU A 149 -29.70 4.92 0.23
CA GLU A 149 -30.85 4.82 -0.65
C GLU A 149 -30.46 4.83 -2.15
N GLY A 150 -29.57 5.75 -2.55
CA GLY A 150 -29.13 5.87 -3.94
C GLY A 150 -28.29 4.69 -4.41
N CYS A 151 -27.32 4.24 -3.60
CA CYS A 151 -26.53 3.06 -3.92
C CYS A 151 -27.38 1.78 -3.93
N SER A 152 -28.35 1.66 -3.03
CA SER A 152 -29.29 0.53 -3.02
C SER A 152 -30.19 0.51 -4.27
N ALA A 153 -30.66 1.67 -4.71
CA ALA A 153 -31.43 1.78 -5.96
C ALA A 153 -30.60 1.35 -7.18
N ALA A 154 -29.31 1.72 -7.20
CA ALA A 154 -28.38 1.29 -8.26
C ALA A 154 -28.18 -0.22 -8.27
N VAL A 155 -28.00 -0.83 -7.08
CA VAL A 155 -27.87 -2.29 -6.95
C VAL A 155 -29.10 -3.03 -7.49
N GLN A 156 -30.29 -2.59 -7.13
CA GLN A 156 -31.53 -3.18 -7.62
C GLN A 156 -31.65 -3.05 -9.16
N GLU A 157 -31.34 -1.87 -9.70
CA GLU A 157 -31.36 -1.64 -11.14
C GLU A 157 -30.41 -2.56 -11.89
N VAL A 158 -29.18 -2.71 -11.41
CA VAL A 158 -28.18 -3.62 -11.99
C VAL A 158 -28.66 -5.06 -11.96
N PHE A 159 -29.18 -5.53 -10.82
CA PHE A 159 -29.68 -6.90 -10.71
C PHE A 159 -30.79 -7.19 -11.73
N ILE A 160 -31.75 -6.30 -11.85
CA ILE A 160 -32.89 -6.42 -12.77
C ILE A 160 -32.40 -6.44 -14.23
N ARG A 161 -31.55 -5.49 -14.62
CA ARG A 161 -31.00 -5.42 -16.00
C ARG A 161 -30.23 -6.66 -16.39
N LEU A 162 -29.39 -7.18 -15.50
CA LEU A 162 -28.62 -8.40 -15.76
C LEU A 162 -29.52 -9.63 -15.81
N TYR A 163 -30.58 -9.70 -14.98
CA TYR A 163 -31.56 -10.78 -15.02
C TYR A 163 -32.35 -10.76 -16.33
N GLU A 164 -32.86 -9.63 -16.77
CA GLU A 164 -33.59 -9.46 -18.03
C GLU A 164 -32.72 -9.81 -19.25
N LYS A 165 -31.41 -9.54 -19.21
CA LYS A 165 -30.45 -9.97 -20.24
C LYS A 165 -30.11 -11.45 -20.18
N GLY A 166 -30.57 -12.19 -19.14
CA GLY A 166 -30.24 -13.58 -18.92
C GLY A 166 -28.80 -13.82 -18.45
N TYR A 167 -28.12 -12.78 -17.94
CA TYR A 167 -26.80 -12.91 -17.32
C TYR A 167 -26.91 -13.35 -15.88
N ILE A 168 -27.90 -12.90 -15.12
CA ILE A 168 -28.21 -13.43 -13.79
C ILE A 168 -29.14 -14.63 -13.92
N TYR A 169 -28.84 -15.71 -13.23
CA TYR A 169 -29.65 -16.92 -13.18
C TYR A 169 -29.54 -17.60 -11.80
N LYS A 170 -30.56 -18.37 -11.42
CA LYS A 170 -30.54 -19.26 -10.26
C LYS A 170 -30.23 -20.69 -10.69
N GLY A 171 -29.28 -21.35 -10.05
CA GLY A 171 -28.88 -22.70 -10.44
C GLY A 171 -28.16 -23.47 -9.34
N SER A 172 -28.19 -24.80 -9.45
CA SER A 172 -27.41 -25.69 -8.59
C SER A 172 -25.99 -25.82 -9.13
N ARG A 173 -25.01 -25.44 -8.34
CA ARG A 173 -23.59 -25.59 -8.64
C ARG A 173 -22.82 -25.88 -7.35
N ILE A 174 -21.63 -26.42 -7.50
CA ILE A 174 -20.72 -26.54 -6.37
C ILE A 174 -20.18 -25.17 -6.02
N VAL A 175 -20.24 -24.82 -4.74
CA VAL A 175 -19.76 -23.56 -4.18
C VAL A 175 -18.87 -23.84 -2.98
N ASN A 176 -17.99 -22.93 -2.65
CA ASN A 176 -17.27 -22.95 -1.39
C ASN A 176 -18.24 -22.53 -0.27
N TRP A 177 -18.43 -23.41 0.69
CA TRP A 177 -19.35 -23.19 1.80
C TRP A 177 -18.58 -23.07 3.13
N CYS A 178 -18.85 -22.02 3.90
CA CYS A 178 -18.32 -21.89 5.26
C CYS A 178 -19.32 -22.48 6.27
N PRO A 179 -19.01 -23.59 6.95
CA PRO A 179 -19.96 -24.22 7.88
C PRO A 179 -20.14 -23.45 9.19
N VAL A 180 -19.22 -22.56 9.53
CA VAL A 180 -19.29 -21.70 10.72
C VAL A 180 -20.15 -20.45 10.45
N CYS A 181 -19.93 -19.78 9.32
CA CYS A 181 -20.74 -18.62 8.91
C CYS A 181 -22.04 -19.04 8.22
N GLN A 182 -22.19 -20.31 7.84
CA GLN A 182 -23.32 -20.90 7.13
C GLN A 182 -23.71 -20.13 5.87
N THR A 183 -22.70 -19.77 5.06
CA THR A 183 -22.89 -19.03 3.81
C THR A 183 -21.89 -19.46 2.75
N SER A 184 -22.23 -19.26 1.48
CA SER A 184 -21.29 -19.35 0.38
C SER A 184 -20.26 -18.24 0.44
N ILE A 185 -19.04 -18.57 0.03
CA ILE A 185 -17.92 -17.64 -0.10
C ILE A 185 -17.33 -17.75 -1.50
N SER A 186 -16.70 -16.71 -1.98
CA SER A 186 -16.04 -16.70 -3.30
C SER A 186 -14.71 -17.47 -3.27
N ASP A 187 -14.25 -17.96 -4.44
CA ASP A 187 -12.95 -18.65 -4.56
C ASP A 187 -11.79 -17.82 -4.01
N ALA A 188 -11.88 -16.53 -4.14
CA ALA A 188 -10.83 -15.60 -3.69
C ALA A 188 -10.84 -15.33 -2.17
N GLU A 189 -11.93 -15.66 -1.46
CA GLU A 189 -12.02 -15.62 0.01
C GLU A 189 -11.52 -16.91 0.67
N VAL A 190 -11.07 -17.90 -0.14
CA VAL A 190 -10.50 -19.14 0.35
C VAL A 190 -8.99 -19.02 0.39
N GLU A 191 -8.42 -19.01 1.58
CA GLU A 191 -6.98 -19.10 1.80
C GLU A 191 -6.55 -20.55 1.87
N HIS A 192 -5.50 -20.92 1.13
CA HIS A 192 -4.98 -22.28 1.12
C HIS A 192 -3.74 -22.37 2.00
N GLU A 193 -3.80 -23.27 2.99
CA GLU A 193 -2.68 -23.51 3.91
C GLU A 193 -2.30 -24.99 3.84
N ASP A 194 -0.98 -25.25 3.75
CA ASP A 194 -0.48 -26.61 3.81
C ASP A 194 -0.67 -27.20 5.21
N GLN A 195 -1.45 -28.26 5.30
CA GLN A 195 -1.72 -28.96 6.55
C GLN A 195 -1.23 -30.41 6.47
N ASN A 196 -0.66 -30.86 7.57
CA ASN A 196 -0.31 -32.27 7.74
C ASN A 196 -1.57 -33.08 7.97
N GLY A 197 -1.85 -33.99 7.06
CA GLY A 197 -2.98 -34.91 7.11
C GLY A 197 -2.56 -36.32 6.73
N PHE A 198 -3.49 -37.08 6.20
CA PHE A 198 -3.26 -38.44 5.81
C PHE A 198 -3.95 -38.76 4.48
N PHE A 199 -3.40 -39.72 3.75
CA PHE A 199 -4.13 -40.50 2.75
C PHE A 199 -4.62 -41.78 3.40
N TRP A 200 -5.93 -41.99 3.36
CA TRP A 200 -6.56 -43.25 3.73
C TRP A 200 -6.77 -44.07 2.46
N HIS A 201 -6.11 -45.20 2.41
CA HIS A 201 -6.22 -46.15 1.33
C HIS A 201 -7.32 -47.17 1.65
N ILE A 202 -8.35 -47.26 0.81
CA ILE A 202 -9.58 -47.98 1.07
C ILE A 202 -9.89 -48.90 -0.11
N ASN A 203 -10.22 -50.17 0.18
CA ASN A 203 -10.66 -51.12 -0.80
C ASN A 203 -12.18 -51.06 -1.06
N TYR A 204 -12.56 -50.89 -2.32
CA TYR A 204 -13.95 -50.97 -2.75
C TYR A 204 -14.17 -52.34 -3.42
N PRO A 205 -15.05 -53.23 -2.87
CA PRO A 205 -15.30 -54.54 -3.45
C PRO A 205 -15.91 -54.47 -4.86
N ILE A 206 -15.49 -55.30 -5.76
CA ILE A 206 -16.10 -55.43 -7.10
C ILE A 206 -17.33 -56.35 -7.00
N VAL A 207 -18.47 -55.82 -7.44
CA VAL A 207 -19.73 -56.57 -7.42
C VAL A 207 -19.61 -57.86 -8.25
N GLY A 208 -19.93 -59.00 -7.64
CA GLY A 208 -19.86 -60.30 -8.29
C GLY A 208 -18.48 -60.96 -8.40
N GLU A 209 -17.43 -60.32 -7.86
CA GLU A 209 -16.06 -60.86 -7.88
C GLU A 209 -15.51 -60.92 -6.43
N GLU A 210 -15.80 -62.03 -5.75
CA GLU A 210 -15.42 -62.23 -4.35
C GLU A 210 -13.88 -62.10 -4.15
N GLY A 211 -13.45 -61.26 -3.17
CA GLY A 211 -12.05 -61.07 -2.83
C GLY A 211 -11.28 -60.14 -3.78
N ARG A 212 -11.94 -59.55 -4.78
CA ARG A 212 -11.32 -58.53 -5.67
C ARG A 212 -11.80 -57.14 -5.33
N PHE A 213 -10.86 -56.20 -5.28
CA PHE A 213 -11.08 -54.82 -4.83
C PHE A 213 -10.47 -53.82 -5.80
N VAL A 214 -11.00 -52.57 -5.76
CA VAL A 214 -10.36 -51.38 -6.31
C VAL A 214 -9.87 -50.56 -5.14
N GLU A 215 -8.57 -50.32 -5.05
CA GLU A 215 -7.99 -49.47 -4.02
C GLU A 215 -8.08 -47.98 -4.42
N ILE A 216 -8.71 -47.16 -3.58
CA ILE A 216 -8.71 -45.69 -3.70
C ILE A 216 -7.94 -45.10 -2.55
N ALA A 217 -7.42 -43.86 -2.75
CA ALA A 217 -6.81 -43.07 -1.69
C ALA A 217 -7.53 -41.75 -1.58
N THR A 218 -7.88 -41.35 -0.37
CA THR A 218 -8.60 -40.09 -0.10
C THR A 218 -8.04 -39.36 1.11
N THR A 219 -8.07 -38.04 1.07
CA THR A 219 -7.80 -37.18 2.25
C THR A 219 -9.07 -36.86 3.05
N ARG A 220 -10.25 -37.26 2.54
CA ARG A 220 -11.57 -36.95 3.08
C ARG A 220 -12.48 -38.15 3.20
N PRO A 221 -12.21 -39.09 4.12
CA PRO A 221 -13.03 -40.30 4.28
C PRO A 221 -14.51 -40.02 4.57
N GLU A 222 -14.83 -38.90 5.22
CA GLU A 222 -16.19 -38.50 5.56
C GLU A 222 -17.10 -38.27 4.34
N THR A 223 -16.52 -37.90 3.18
CA THR A 223 -17.30 -37.70 1.95
C THR A 223 -17.55 -38.98 1.17
N LEU A 224 -16.89 -40.10 1.52
CA LEU A 224 -17.08 -41.40 0.91
C LEU A 224 -18.55 -41.80 0.83
N LEU A 225 -19.33 -41.47 1.86
CA LEU A 225 -20.75 -41.77 1.91
C LEU A 225 -21.55 -41.16 0.74
N GLY A 226 -21.01 -40.17 0.07
CA GLY A 226 -21.60 -39.47 -1.08
C GLY A 226 -21.02 -39.88 -2.44
N ASP A 227 -20.13 -40.90 -2.48
CA ASP A 227 -19.53 -41.33 -3.75
C ASP A 227 -20.57 -41.88 -4.72
N THR A 228 -20.42 -41.54 -5.99
CA THR A 228 -21.32 -41.96 -7.06
C THR A 228 -20.62 -42.70 -8.21
N ALA A 229 -19.30 -42.67 -8.23
CA ALA A 229 -18.45 -43.46 -9.13
C ALA A 229 -17.03 -43.58 -8.60
N VAL A 230 -16.23 -44.46 -9.21
CA VAL A 230 -14.77 -44.41 -9.19
C VAL A 230 -14.30 -44.16 -10.62
N ALA A 231 -13.43 -43.19 -10.82
CA ALA A 231 -12.88 -42.85 -12.12
C ALA A 231 -11.50 -43.49 -12.30
N VAL A 232 -11.21 -43.96 -13.51
CA VAL A 232 -9.91 -44.46 -13.93
C VAL A 232 -9.51 -43.80 -15.25
N ASN A 233 -8.22 -43.67 -15.51
CA ASN A 233 -7.78 -43.19 -16.81
C ASN A 233 -7.99 -44.24 -17.91
N PRO A 234 -8.61 -43.89 -19.04
CA PRO A 234 -8.89 -44.87 -20.12
C PRO A 234 -7.61 -45.46 -20.73
N GLU A 235 -6.47 -44.85 -20.58
CA GLU A 235 -5.18 -45.33 -21.06
C GLU A 235 -4.41 -46.15 -20.01
N ASP A 236 -4.94 -46.31 -18.79
CA ASP A 236 -4.28 -47.07 -17.73
C ASP A 236 -4.57 -48.58 -17.88
N GLU A 237 -3.55 -49.28 -18.30
CA GLU A 237 -3.66 -50.74 -18.54
C GLU A 237 -4.04 -51.53 -17.29
N ARG A 238 -3.76 -51.04 -16.09
CA ARG A 238 -4.08 -51.68 -14.80
C ARG A 238 -5.58 -51.85 -14.57
N TYR A 239 -6.40 -50.99 -15.17
CA TYR A 239 -7.81 -50.83 -14.85
C TYR A 239 -8.74 -50.96 -16.07
N GLN A 240 -8.22 -51.30 -17.24
CA GLN A 240 -9.02 -51.42 -18.45
C GLN A 240 -10.15 -52.43 -18.32
N ASP A 241 -9.92 -53.54 -17.59
CA ASP A 241 -10.92 -54.57 -17.35
C ASP A 241 -12.00 -54.18 -16.32
N LEU A 242 -11.80 -53.03 -15.64
CA LEU A 242 -12.75 -52.50 -14.63
C LEU A 242 -13.74 -51.52 -15.20
N MET A 243 -13.48 -50.99 -16.38
CA MET A 243 -14.35 -49.95 -16.98
C MET A 243 -15.77 -50.53 -17.18
N GLY A 244 -16.74 -49.84 -16.61
CA GLY A 244 -18.16 -50.22 -16.66
C GLY A 244 -18.57 -51.30 -15.66
N LYS A 245 -17.66 -51.80 -14.83
CA LYS A 245 -18.02 -52.67 -13.69
C LYS A 245 -18.64 -51.88 -12.57
N MET A 246 -19.35 -52.55 -11.69
CA MET A 246 -19.94 -51.97 -10.49
C MET A 246 -19.10 -52.31 -9.27
N LEU A 247 -18.98 -51.36 -8.36
CA LEU A 247 -18.32 -51.49 -7.06
C LEU A 247 -19.35 -51.36 -5.95
N GLU A 248 -19.20 -52.11 -4.89
CA GLU A 248 -19.96 -51.93 -3.67
C GLU A 248 -19.32 -50.75 -2.87
N LEU A 249 -20.10 -49.68 -2.66
CA LEU A 249 -19.63 -48.55 -1.85
C LEU A 249 -19.65 -48.98 -0.37
N PRO A 250 -18.49 -49.04 0.29
CA PRO A 250 -18.41 -49.40 1.70
C PRO A 250 -19.37 -48.61 2.60
N LEU A 251 -19.88 -49.23 3.64
CA LEU A 251 -20.73 -48.66 4.69
C LEU A 251 -22.12 -48.18 4.25
N THR A 252 -22.44 -48.22 2.96
CA THR A 252 -23.72 -47.74 2.42
C THR A 252 -24.58 -48.82 1.78
N GLY A 253 -23.95 -49.89 1.31
CA GLY A 253 -24.61 -50.93 0.51
C GLY A 253 -25.03 -50.45 -0.90
N ARG A 254 -24.62 -49.30 -1.35
CA ARG A 254 -24.89 -48.81 -2.72
C ARG A 254 -23.87 -49.39 -3.71
N GLU A 255 -24.32 -49.65 -4.93
CA GLU A 255 -23.45 -49.97 -6.05
C GLU A 255 -23.15 -48.74 -6.89
N ILE A 256 -21.89 -48.54 -7.22
CA ILE A 256 -21.40 -47.39 -8.00
C ILE A 256 -20.56 -47.85 -9.20
N PRO A 257 -20.66 -47.21 -10.36
CA PRO A 257 -19.91 -47.62 -11.56
C PRO A 257 -18.44 -47.18 -11.51
N VAL A 258 -17.60 -47.94 -12.25
CA VAL A 258 -16.28 -47.48 -12.65
C VAL A 258 -16.40 -46.76 -13.99
N VAL A 259 -16.02 -45.50 -14.03
CA VAL A 259 -16.07 -44.63 -15.23
C VAL A 259 -14.68 -44.34 -15.78
N ALA A 260 -14.55 -44.21 -17.09
CA ALA A 260 -13.30 -43.84 -17.74
C ALA A 260 -13.25 -42.32 -17.97
N ASP A 261 -12.30 -41.64 -17.37
CA ASP A 261 -12.14 -40.21 -17.52
C ASP A 261 -10.65 -39.81 -17.57
N SER A 262 -10.25 -39.03 -18.57
CA SER A 262 -8.88 -38.55 -18.76
C SER A 262 -8.41 -37.58 -17.68
N TYR A 263 -9.30 -37.09 -16.83
CA TYR A 263 -9.00 -36.28 -15.64
C TYR A 263 -8.06 -37.01 -14.67
N VAL A 264 -8.18 -38.34 -14.59
CA VAL A 264 -7.40 -39.17 -13.64
C VAL A 264 -5.93 -39.22 -14.05
N ASP A 265 -5.05 -38.78 -13.15
CA ASP A 265 -3.60 -38.95 -13.32
C ASP A 265 -3.18 -40.36 -12.94
N LYS A 266 -2.62 -41.11 -13.92
CA LYS A 266 -2.20 -42.51 -13.76
C LYS A 266 -1.07 -42.70 -12.75
N GLU A 267 -0.25 -41.67 -12.56
CA GLU A 267 0.94 -41.71 -11.71
C GLU A 267 0.65 -41.22 -10.28
N PHE A 268 -0.52 -40.60 -10.05
CA PHE A 268 -0.86 -40.04 -8.75
C PHE A 268 -1.70 -40.99 -7.90
N GLY A 269 -1.29 -41.22 -6.66
CA GLY A 269 -1.97 -42.08 -5.71
C GLY A 269 -2.08 -43.55 -6.18
N THR A 270 -3.29 -44.06 -6.27
CA THR A 270 -3.56 -45.43 -6.77
C THR A 270 -3.83 -45.47 -8.29
N GLY A 271 -4.01 -44.31 -8.93
CA GLY A 271 -4.50 -44.19 -10.30
C GLY A 271 -6.03 -44.40 -10.43
N CYS A 272 -6.72 -44.54 -9.30
CA CYS A 272 -8.17 -44.56 -9.18
C CYS A 272 -8.64 -43.43 -8.28
N VAL A 273 -9.63 -42.67 -8.71
CA VAL A 273 -10.17 -41.52 -7.96
C VAL A 273 -11.63 -41.78 -7.63
N LYS A 274 -11.99 -41.72 -6.35
CA LYS A 274 -13.40 -41.72 -5.95
C LYS A 274 -14.05 -40.40 -6.44
N ILE A 275 -15.27 -40.49 -6.94
CA ILE A 275 -16.01 -39.34 -7.46
C ILE A 275 -17.19 -39.01 -6.56
N THR A 276 -17.10 -37.86 -5.91
CA THR A 276 -18.12 -37.30 -5.00
C THR A 276 -18.62 -35.97 -5.55
N PRO A 277 -19.49 -35.92 -6.55
CA PRO A 277 -19.83 -34.68 -7.27
C PRO A 277 -20.37 -33.56 -6.38
N ALA A 278 -21.00 -33.90 -5.25
CA ALA A 278 -21.55 -32.92 -4.32
C ALA A 278 -20.51 -32.23 -3.39
N HIS A 279 -19.27 -32.76 -3.31
CA HIS A 279 -18.27 -32.35 -2.30
C HIS A 279 -16.87 -32.09 -2.84
N ASP A 280 -16.66 -32.11 -4.14
CA ASP A 280 -15.40 -31.73 -4.80
C ASP A 280 -15.67 -31.08 -6.16
N PRO A 281 -15.03 -29.91 -6.45
CA PRO A 281 -15.25 -29.20 -7.71
C PRO A 281 -14.85 -29.98 -8.96
N ASN A 282 -13.78 -30.77 -8.90
CA ASN A 282 -13.34 -31.59 -10.04
C ASN A 282 -14.27 -32.79 -10.25
N ASP A 283 -14.67 -33.44 -9.16
CA ASP A 283 -15.63 -34.54 -9.18
C ASP A 283 -17.00 -34.11 -9.71
N PHE A 284 -17.40 -32.85 -9.42
CA PHE A 284 -18.61 -32.24 -9.97
C PHE A 284 -18.57 -32.17 -11.51
N GLU A 285 -17.44 -31.76 -12.09
CA GLU A 285 -17.29 -31.72 -13.55
C GLU A 285 -17.23 -33.14 -14.17
N VAL A 286 -16.55 -34.07 -13.50
CA VAL A 286 -16.60 -35.51 -13.89
C VAL A 286 -18.04 -36.01 -13.82
N GLY A 287 -18.75 -35.69 -12.74
CA GLY A 287 -20.16 -36.05 -12.55
C GLY A 287 -21.05 -35.59 -13.68
N LYS A 288 -20.89 -34.35 -14.15
CA LYS A 288 -21.61 -33.81 -15.31
C LYS A 288 -21.31 -34.57 -16.60
N ARG A 289 -20.02 -34.83 -16.90
CA ARG A 289 -19.64 -35.55 -18.11
C ARG A 289 -20.21 -36.95 -18.18
N HIS A 290 -20.34 -37.61 -17.02
CA HIS A 290 -20.84 -38.97 -16.91
C HIS A 290 -22.29 -39.07 -16.42
N SER A 291 -23.00 -37.95 -16.27
CA SER A 291 -24.38 -37.87 -15.75
C SER A 291 -24.57 -38.62 -14.42
N LEU A 292 -23.59 -38.50 -13.51
CA LEU A 292 -23.63 -39.08 -12.17
C LEU A 292 -24.56 -38.28 -11.23
N PRO A 293 -25.21 -38.97 -10.28
CA PRO A 293 -26.03 -38.27 -9.28
C PRO A 293 -25.18 -37.46 -8.32
N GLU A 294 -25.72 -36.34 -7.85
CA GLU A 294 -25.12 -35.45 -6.84
C GLU A 294 -25.73 -35.79 -5.48
N ILE A 295 -24.97 -36.46 -4.61
CA ILE A 295 -25.44 -36.89 -3.28
C ILE A 295 -24.75 -36.02 -2.23
N ASN A 296 -25.44 -35.01 -1.73
CA ASN A 296 -24.97 -34.18 -0.63
C ASN A 296 -25.13 -34.89 0.71
N VAL A 297 -24.02 -35.18 1.40
CA VAL A 297 -23.99 -35.89 2.68
C VAL A 297 -23.70 -34.98 3.89
N MET A 298 -23.76 -33.65 3.73
CA MET A 298 -23.52 -32.70 4.79
C MET A 298 -24.65 -31.64 4.91
N ASN A 299 -25.01 -31.32 6.13
CA ASN A 299 -25.82 -30.15 6.45
C ASN A 299 -25.00 -28.84 6.36
N ASP A 300 -25.65 -27.70 6.53
CA ASP A 300 -25.02 -26.38 6.41
C ASP A 300 -23.96 -26.11 7.50
N ASP A 301 -24.08 -26.76 8.64
CA ASP A 301 -23.09 -26.76 9.74
C ASP A 301 -22.00 -27.85 9.58
N ALA A 302 -21.98 -28.53 8.43
CA ALA A 302 -21.11 -29.67 8.12
C ALA A 302 -21.27 -30.90 9.04
N THR A 303 -22.42 -31.07 9.68
CA THR A 303 -22.81 -32.36 10.26
C THR A 303 -23.27 -33.33 9.15
N ILE A 304 -23.09 -34.61 9.34
CA ILE A 304 -23.46 -35.61 8.32
C ILE A 304 -24.99 -35.65 8.13
N ASN A 305 -25.41 -35.48 6.88
CA ASN A 305 -26.81 -35.59 6.45
C ASN A 305 -27.08 -36.94 5.70
N LEU A 306 -27.19 -37.99 6.44
CA LEU A 306 -27.52 -39.33 5.86
C LEU A 306 -28.54 -40.01 6.78
N PRO A 307 -29.84 -39.67 6.67
CA PRO A 307 -30.87 -40.30 7.49
C PRO A 307 -30.86 -41.82 7.43
N GLY A 308 -30.96 -42.48 8.59
CA GLY A 308 -30.87 -43.91 8.73
C GLY A 308 -29.45 -44.49 8.87
N SER A 309 -28.43 -43.67 8.65
CA SER A 309 -27.05 -44.05 8.94
C SER A 309 -26.69 -43.73 10.40
N LYS A 310 -25.83 -44.56 11.00
CA LYS A 310 -25.26 -44.25 12.33
C LYS A 310 -24.42 -42.95 12.40
N TYR A 311 -24.00 -42.46 11.25
CA TYR A 311 -23.21 -41.22 11.14
C TYR A 311 -24.08 -39.98 11.06
N HIS A 312 -25.39 -40.09 10.87
CA HIS A 312 -26.29 -38.93 10.77
C HIS A 312 -26.21 -38.01 11.98
N GLY A 313 -26.04 -36.72 11.76
CA GLY A 313 -25.92 -35.71 12.80
C GLY A 313 -24.55 -35.61 13.47
N MET A 314 -23.58 -36.49 13.12
CA MET A 314 -22.21 -36.39 13.62
C MET A 314 -21.50 -35.18 12.94
N GLU A 315 -20.68 -34.47 13.71
CA GLU A 315 -19.73 -33.46 13.14
C GLU A 315 -18.76 -34.18 12.19
N ARG A 316 -18.40 -33.54 11.07
CA ARG A 316 -17.63 -34.12 9.97
C ARG A 316 -16.36 -34.86 10.38
N TYR A 317 -15.58 -34.32 11.32
CA TYR A 317 -14.32 -34.90 11.78
C TYR A 317 -14.54 -36.05 12.76
N GLU A 318 -15.61 -36.01 13.55
CA GLU A 318 -16.02 -37.15 14.39
C GLU A 318 -16.56 -38.29 13.51
N ALA A 319 -17.33 -37.96 12.47
CA ALA A 319 -17.77 -38.92 11.47
C ALA A 319 -16.58 -39.56 10.73
N ARG A 320 -15.57 -38.77 10.35
CA ARG A 320 -14.32 -39.25 9.75
C ARG A 320 -13.66 -40.33 10.61
N LYS A 321 -13.51 -40.10 11.90
CA LYS A 321 -12.92 -41.05 12.86
C LYS A 321 -13.74 -42.34 12.94
N ALA A 322 -15.07 -42.18 13.04
CA ALA A 322 -15.97 -43.34 13.09
C ALA A 322 -15.95 -44.17 11.79
N ILE A 323 -15.97 -43.52 10.63
CA ILE A 323 -15.90 -44.15 9.32
C ILE A 323 -14.58 -44.91 9.15
N VAL A 324 -13.45 -44.30 9.47
CA VAL A 324 -12.12 -44.94 9.38
C VAL A 324 -12.05 -46.20 10.26
N LYS A 325 -12.58 -46.10 11.49
CA LYS A 325 -12.65 -47.27 12.41
C LYS A 325 -13.50 -48.41 11.85
N ASP A 326 -14.67 -48.11 11.30
CA ASP A 326 -15.55 -49.11 10.73
C ASP A 326 -14.94 -49.78 9.50
N LEU A 327 -14.25 -49.02 8.66
CA LEU A 327 -13.49 -49.54 7.51
C LEU A 327 -12.36 -50.49 7.95
N GLU A 328 -11.68 -50.16 9.06
CA GLU A 328 -10.67 -51.05 9.66
C GLU A 328 -11.31 -52.34 10.18
N GLU A 329 -12.41 -52.25 10.92
CA GLU A 329 -13.16 -53.41 11.42
C GLU A 329 -13.69 -54.33 10.30
N LEU A 330 -14.06 -53.77 9.15
CA LEU A 330 -14.48 -54.53 7.96
C LEU A 330 -13.30 -55.08 7.13
N GLY A 331 -12.05 -54.76 7.49
CA GLY A 331 -10.87 -55.14 6.73
C GLY A 331 -10.73 -54.44 5.37
N LEU A 332 -11.41 -53.31 5.18
CA LEU A 332 -11.38 -52.51 3.93
C LEU A 332 -10.37 -51.36 3.98
N LEU A 333 -9.87 -51.00 5.14
CA LEU A 333 -8.79 -50.06 5.29
C LEU A 333 -7.44 -50.72 5.02
N VAL A 334 -6.77 -50.36 3.92
CA VAL A 334 -5.50 -50.96 3.50
C VAL A 334 -4.32 -50.36 4.29
N LYS A 335 -4.21 -49.06 4.33
CA LYS A 335 -3.18 -48.32 5.06
C LYS A 335 -3.56 -46.88 5.27
N VAL A 336 -2.87 -46.23 6.21
CA VAL A 336 -2.95 -44.79 6.44
C VAL A 336 -1.55 -44.21 6.22
N ALA A 337 -1.37 -43.37 5.21
CA ALA A 337 -0.10 -42.77 4.85
C ALA A 337 -0.09 -41.25 5.20
N PRO A 338 0.96 -40.74 5.88
CA PRO A 338 1.08 -39.30 6.07
C PRO A 338 1.10 -38.55 4.74
N HIS A 339 0.37 -37.44 4.66
CA HIS A 339 0.28 -36.64 3.45
C HIS A 339 0.08 -35.17 3.82
N THR A 340 0.89 -34.28 3.25
CA THR A 340 0.70 -32.83 3.38
C THR A 340 -0.04 -32.33 2.15
N HIS A 341 -1.13 -31.61 2.37
CA HIS A 341 -1.96 -31.07 1.29
C HIS A 341 -2.50 -29.69 1.64
N ALA A 342 -2.78 -28.89 0.62
CA ALA A 342 -3.38 -27.58 0.78
C ALA A 342 -4.85 -27.71 1.20
N VAL A 343 -5.20 -27.10 2.32
CA VAL A 343 -6.58 -27.06 2.84
C VAL A 343 -7.11 -25.64 2.71
N GLY A 344 -8.28 -25.50 2.09
CA GLY A 344 -8.97 -24.21 1.98
C GLY A 344 -9.60 -23.78 3.30
N THR A 345 -9.32 -22.57 3.74
CA THR A 345 -9.92 -21.95 4.94
C THR A 345 -10.55 -20.60 4.57
N HIS A 346 -11.63 -20.24 5.27
CA HIS A 346 -12.28 -18.96 5.09
C HIS A 346 -11.43 -17.83 5.70
N ASP A 347 -11.13 -16.80 4.93
CA ASP A 347 -10.23 -15.71 5.32
C ASP A 347 -10.70 -14.96 6.60
N ARG A 348 -12.02 -14.93 6.87
CA ARG A 348 -12.61 -14.20 8.01
C ARG A 348 -12.65 -14.99 9.32
N CYS A 349 -13.19 -16.21 9.28
CA CYS A 349 -13.37 -17.01 10.48
C CYS A 349 -12.36 -18.16 10.64
N LYS A 350 -11.49 -18.36 9.63
CA LYS A 350 -10.46 -19.43 9.58
C LYS A 350 -11.01 -20.86 9.64
N ALA A 351 -12.31 -21.04 9.45
CA ALA A 351 -12.92 -22.34 9.36
C ALA A 351 -12.52 -23.05 8.04
N THR A 352 -12.31 -24.36 8.08
CA THR A 352 -12.13 -25.17 6.88
C THR A 352 -13.38 -25.13 6.01
N VAL A 353 -13.19 -24.75 4.76
CA VAL A 353 -14.26 -24.62 3.75
C VAL A 353 -14.70 -25.99 3.28
N GLU A 354 -16.02 -26.16 3.07
CA GLU A 354 -16.60 -27.34 2.47
C GLU A 354 -17.13 -27.04 1.07
N PRO A 355 -16.59 -27.64 0.01
CA PRO A 355 -17.25 -27.62 -1.28
C PRO A 355 -18.59 -28.36 -1.19
N MET A 356 -19.68 -27.68 -1.56
CA MET A 356 -21.04 -28.25 -1.48
C MET A 356 -21.87 -27.80 -2.68
N VAL A 357 -22.69 -28.68 -3.21
CA VAL A 357 -23.70 -28.32 -4.21
C VAL A 357 -24.84 -27.59 -3.53
N LYS A 358 -25.08 -26.35 -3.95
CA LYS A 358 -26.12 -25.48 -3.44
C LYS A 358 -26.83 -24.77 -4.59
N GLN A 359 -28.12 -24.48 -4.39
CA GLN A 359 -28.85 -23.59 -5.28
C GLN A 359 -28.55 -22.15 -4.93
N GLN A 360 -27.93 -21.42 -5.85
CA GLN A 360 -27.44 -20.06 -5.64
C GLN A 360 -27.76 -19.18 -6.84
N TRP A 361 -27.61 -17.86 -6.67
CA TRP A 361 -27.67 -16.89 -7.76
C TRP A 361 -26.28 -16.66 -8.33
N PHE A 362 -26.18 -16.68 -9.67
CA PHE A 362 -24.94 -16.51 -10.40
C PHE A 362 -25.04 -15.43 -11.47
N VAL A 363 -23.89 -14.81 -11.78
CA VAL A 363 -23.72 -13.95 -12.95
C VAL A 363 -22.83 -14.67 -13.96
N LYS A 364 -23.29 -14.77 -15.22
CA LYS A 364 -22.48 -15.26 -16.35
C LYS A 364 -21.43 -14.19 -16.68
N MET A 365 -20.16 -14.56 -16.56
CA MET A 365 -19.07 -13.58 -16.63
C MET A 365 -18.38 -13.53 -18.00
N GLU A 366 -18.46 -14.56 -18.82
CA GLU A 366 -17.68 -14.68 -20.06
C GLU A 366 -17.87 -13.49 -21.00
N GLU A 367 -19.13 -13.10 -21.27
CA GLU A 367 -19.44 -12.01 -22.20
C GLU A 367 -19.02 -10.63 -21.63
N MET A 368 -19.12 -10.44 -20.31
CA MET A 368 -18.71 -9.19 -19.66
C MET A 368 -17.20 -9.06 -19.53
N ALA A 369 -16.45 -10.15 -19.52
CA ALA A 369 -15.00 -10.16 -19.48
C ALA A 369 -14.36 -9.69 -20.79
N LYS A 370 -14.97 -9.98 -21.94
CA LYS A 370 -14.42 -9.64 -23.27
C LYS A 370 -14.15 -8.14 -23.46
N PRO A 371 -15.10 -7.23 -23.15
CA PRO A 371 -14.84 -5.79 -23.25
C PRO A 371 -13.76 -5.30 -22.26
N ALA A 372 -13.70 -5.88 -21.05
CA ALA A 372 -12.70 -5.56 -20.04
C ALA A 372 -11.28 -5.94 -20.50
N ILE A 373 -11.11 -7.13 -21.11
CA ILE A 373 -9.84 -7.56 -21.72
C ILE A 373 -9.45 -6.62 -22.85
N ARG A 374 -10.40 -6.25 -23.72
CA ARG A 374 -10.14 -5.35 -24.85
C ARG A 374 -9.67 -3.99 -24.36
N ALA A 375 -10.28 -3.41 -23.34
CA ALA A 375 -9.93 -2.09 -22.82
C ALA A 375 -8.45 -2.00 -22.38
N LEU A 376 -7.90 -3.05 -21.77
CA LEU A 376 -6.49 -3.11 -21.45
C LEU A 376 -5.61 -3.28 -22.70
N LYS A 377 -5.99 -4.19 -23.61
CA LYS A 377 -5.20 -4.48 -24.82
C LYS A 377 -5.15 -3.31 -25.80
N THR A 378 -6.16 -2.42 -25.79
CA THR A 378 -6.20 -1.18 -26.60
C THR A 378 -5.49 0.00 -25.92
N GLY A 379 -5.13 -0.12 -24.64
CA GLY A 379 -4.51 0.95 -23.85
C GLY A 379 -5.48 2.01 -23.34
N GLU A 380 -6.81 1.77 -23.44
CA GLU A 380 -7.84 2.63 -22.85
C GLU A 380 -7.80 2.54 -21.31
N LEU A 381 -7.48 1.35 -20.77
CA LEU A 381 -7.20 1.11 -19.36
C LEU A 381 -5.70 0.86 -19.18
N LYS A 382 -5.09 1.46 -18.17
CA LYS A 382 -3.66 1.31 -17.85
C LYS A 382 -3.44 1.01 -16.38
N PHE A 383 -2.53 0.10 -16.08
CA PHE A 383 -2.04 -0.12 -14.72
C PHE A 383 -0.69 0.58 -14.50
N VAL A 384 -0.52 1.17 -13.35
CA VAL A 384 0.74 1.71 -12.88
C VAL A 384 1.13 0.97 -11.59
N PRO A 385 2.15 0.12 -11.60
CA PRO A 385 3.00 -0.25 -12.75
C PRO A 385 2.36 -1.29 -13.69
N GLU A 386 2.78 -1.29 -14.94
CA GLU A 386 2.27 -2.15 -16.02
C GLU A 386 2.36 -3.66 -15.75
N ARG A 387 3.25 -4.09 -14.85
CA ARG A 387 3.40 -5.52 -14.51
C ARG A 387 2.09 -6.17 -14.02
N PHE A 388 1.13 -5.41 -13.51
CA PHE A 388 -0.17 -5.90 -13.05
C PHE A 388 -1.16 -6.20 -14.17
N ASP A 389 -0.86 -5.80 -15.40
CA ASP A 389 -1.61 -6.18 -16.60
C ASP A 389 -1.75 -7.70 -16.71
N LYS A 390 -0.66 -8.43 -16.39
CA LYS A 390 -0.66 -9.91 -16.42
C LYS A 390 -1.62 -10.51 -15.40
N THR A 391 -1.67 -9.95 -14.20
CA THR A 391 -2.59 -10.41 -13.15
C THR A 391 -4.04 -10.16 -13.55
N TYR A 392 -4.32 -8.96 -14.06
CA TYR A 392 -5.65 -8.59 -14.53
C TYR A 392 -6.13 -9.50 -15.66
N LEU A 393 -5.30 -9.73 -16.70
CA LEU A 393 -5.63 -10.60 -17.82
C LEU A 393 -5.81 -12.06 -17.38
N HIS A 394 -4.94 -12.57 -16.51
CA HIS A 394 -5.04 -13.94 -16.01
C HIS A 394 -6.39 -14.22 -15.36
N TRP A 395 -6.89 -13.32 -14.52
CA TRP A 395 -8.19 -13.47 -13.90
C TRP A 395 -9.34 -13.39 -14.88
N LEU A 396 -9.28 -12.48 -15.86
CA LEU A 396 -10.35 -12.32 -16.85
C LEU A 396 -10.39 -13.45 -17.89
N GLU A 397 -9.24 -13.96 -18.32
CA GLU A 397 -9.14 -15.04 -19.30
C GLU A 397 -9.56 -16.40 -18.71
N ASN A 398 -9.51 -16.55 -17.38
CA ASN A 398 -9.92 -17.74 -16.64
C ASN A 398 -11.18 -17.52 -15.79
N ILE A 399 -11.97 -16.49 -16.10
CA ILE A 399 -13.11 -16.11 -15.28
C ILE A 399 -14.22 -17.19 -15.32
N ARG A 400 -14.78 -17.45 -14.15
CA ARG A 400 -15.93 -18.35 -13.98
C ARG A 400 -17.16 -17.54 -13.61
N ASP A 401 -18.33 -18.18 -13.70
CA ASP A 401 -19.57 -17.55 -13.23
C ASP A 401 -19.46 -17.16 -11.75
N TRP A 402 -19.89 -15.97 -11.45
CA TRP A 402 -19.77 -15.39 -10.12
C TRP A 402 -20.99 -15.70 -9.27
N CYS A 403 -20.82 -16.43 -8.17
CA CYS A 403 -21.85 -16.64 -7.15
C CYS A 403 -22.07 -15.34 -6.37
N ILE A 404 -23.25 -14.75 -6.51
CA ILE A 404 -23.59 -13.44 -5.93
C ILE A 404 -24.49 -13.50 -4.70
N SER A 405 -25.10 -14.66 -4.38
CA SER A 405 -25.97 -14.80 -3.20
C SER A 405 -25.17 -15.19 -1.96
N ARG A 406 -25.58 -14.63 -0.82
CA ARG A 406 -25.02 -14.89 0.51
C ARG A 406 -26.17 -15.13 1.49
N GLN A 407 -26.03 -16.11 2.35
CA GLN A 407 -27.02 -16.47 3.38
C GLN A 407 -26.80 -15.61 4.63
N LEU A 408 -26.89 -14.30 4.45
CA LEU A 408 -26.69 -13.27 5.48
C LEU A 408 -27.95 -12.44 5.64
N TRP A 409 -28.06 -11.78 6.78
CA TRP A 409 -29.13 -10.77 6.99
C TRP A 409 -28.64 -9.36 6.66
N TRP A 410 -27.35 -9.06 6.91
CA TRP A 410 -26.75 -7.77 6.64
C TRP A 410 -26.24 -7.66 5.19
N GLY A 411 -26.89 -6.85 4.39
CA GLY A 411 -26.54 -6.59 3.00
C GLY A 411 -27.76 -6.25 2.15
N HIS A 412 -27.55 -6.10 0.84
CA HIS A 412 -28.61 -5.85 -0.12
C HIS A 412 -29.43 -7.12 -0.35
N ARG A 413 -30.66 -7.16 0.11
CA ARG A 413 -31.55 -8.31 -0.09
C ARG A 413 -31.87 -8.48 -1.56
N ILE A 414 -31.82 -9.72 -2.05
CA ILE A 414 -32.07 -10.04 -3.46
C ILE A 414 -33.49 -9.66 -3.84
N PRO A 415 -33.70 -8.88 -4.92
CA PRO A 415 -35.02 -8.38 -5.32
C PRO A 415 -35.79 -9.42 -6.16
N ALA A 416 -35.84 -10.67 -5.68
CA ALA A 416 -36.55 -11.79 -6.30
C ALA A 416 -37.63 -12.30 -5.37
N TYR A 417 -38.81 -12.62 -5.94
CA TYR A 417 -40.00 -13.08 -5.23
C TYR A 417 -40.46 -14.39 -5.84
N TYR A 418 -40.79 -15.35 -5.01
CA TYR A 418 -41.27 -16.68 -5.38
C TYR A 418 -42.77 -16.77 -5.20
N CYS A 419 -43.47 -17.23 -6.23
CA CYS A 419 -44.89 -17.53 -6.12
C CYS A 419 -45.10 -18.89 -5.43
N ASP A 420 -45.71 -18.91 -4.25
CA ASP A 420 -45.94 -20.13 -3.49
C ASP A 420 -46.89 -21.12 -4.20
N GLN A 421 -47.65 -20.65 -5.19
CA GLN A 421 -48.61 -21.48 -5.94
C GLN A 421 -48.02 -22.14 -7.18
N CYS A 422 -47.22 -21.41 -7.96
CA CYS A 422 -46.72 -21.92 -9.26
C CYS A 422 -45.22 -21.97 -9.37
N GLY A 423 -44.47 -21.55 -8.34
CA GLY A 423 -43.01 -21.55 -8.33
C GLY A 423 -42.34 -20.51 -9.26
N GLU A 424 -43.13 -19.57 -9.83
CA GLU A 424 -42.59 -18.53 -10.71
C GLU A 424 -41.68 -17.60 -9.93
N ILE A 425 -40.56 -17.22 -10.54
CA ILE A 425 -39.59 -16.25 -10.01
C ILE A 425 -39.89 -14.89 -10.63
N ILE A 426 -40.16 -13.90 -9.78
CA ILE A 426 -40.47 -12.53 -10.17
C ILE A 426 -39.36 -11.63 -9.67
N VAL A 427 -38.63 -10.97 -10.58
CA VAL A 427 -37.60 -10.00 -10.24
C VAL A 427 -38.17 -8.59 -10.37
N SER A 428 -38.18 -7.82 -9.29
CA SER A 428 -38.82 -6.49 -9.26
C SER A 428 -38.21 -5.60 -8.18
N LYS A 429 -38.17 -4.27 -8.43
CA LYS A 429 -37.77 -3.25 -7.43
C LYS A 429 -38.74 -3.21 -6.25
N GLU A 430 -40.04 -3.20 -6.58
CA GLU A 430 -41.12 -3.18 -5.59
C GLU A 430 -41.66 -4.57 -5.38
N ALA A 431 -42.09 -4.86 -4.15
CA ALA A 431 -42.73 -6.14 -3.83
C ALA A 431 -43.99 -6.29 -4.68
N PRO A 432 -44.11 -7.31 -5.56
CA PRO A 432 -45.27 -7.53 -6.37
C PRO A 432 -46.46 -7.96 -5.46
N THR A 433 -47.64 -7.53 -5.80
CA THR A 433 -48.85 -7.87 -5.04
C THR A 433 -49.50 -9.17 -5.52
N VAL A 434 -49.28 -9.54 -6.77
CA VAL A 434 -49.81 -10.76 -7.40
C VAL A 434 -48.80 -11.36 -8.37
N CYS A 435 -48.82 -12.66 -8.51
CA CYS A 435 -48.02 -13.38 -9.50
C CYS A 435 -48.51 -13.08 -10.94
N PRO A 436 -47.67 -12.59 -11.85
CA PRO A 436 -48.07 -12.29 -13.23
C PRO A 436 -48.43 -13.54 -14.02
N LYS A 437 -48.03 -14.72 -13.62
CA LYS A 437 -48.27 -15.97 -14.29
C LYS A 437 -49.57 -16.66 -13.88
N CYS A 438 -49.87 -16.74 -12.59
CA CYS A 438 -51.01 -17.48 -12.08
C CYS A 438 -52.01 -16.61 -11.30
N GLY A 439 -51.72 -15.33 -11.03
CA GLY A 439 -52.58 -14.45 -10.25
C GLY A 439 -52.55 -14.68 -8.73
N GLY A 440 -51.67 -15.58 -8.24
CA GLY A 440 -51.55 -15.89 -6.80
C GLY A 440 -51.03 -14.69 -6.02
N ALA A 441 -51.59 -14.48 -4.79
CA ALA A 441 -51.25 -13.34 -3.95
C ALA A 441 -50.18 -13.65 -2.88
N HIS A 442 -49.78 -14.90 -2.75
CA HIS A 442 -48.74 -15.32 -1.78
C HIS A 442 -47.37 -15.36 -2.48
N LEU A 443 -46.58 -14.36 -2.19
CA LEU A 443 -45.27 -14.16 -2.76
C LEU A 443 -44.23 -14.02 -1.63
N THR A 444 -43.20 -14.82 -1.66
CA THR A 444 -42.11 -14.79 -0.66
C THR A 444 -40.84 -14.21 -1.29
N GLN A 445 -40.31 -13.15 -0.70
CA GLN A 445 -39.01 -12.60 -1.15
C GLN A 445 -37.86 -13.52 -0.78
N ASP A 446 -36.87 -13.64 -1.67
CA ASP A 446 -35.63 -14.34 -1.42
C ASP A 446 -35.00 -13.84 -0.08
N GLU A 447 -34.52 -14.78 0.73
CA GLU A 447 -33.94 -14.44 2.04
C GLU A 447 -32.47 -14.06 1.95
N ASP A 448 -31.81 -14.43 0.87
CA ASP A 448 -30.38 -14.17 0.64
C ASP A 448 -30.12 -12.70 0.36
N THR A 449 -28.93 -12.26 0.68
CA THR A 449 -28.37 -10.96 0.32
C THR A 449 -27.30 -11.10 -0.78
N LEU A 450 -27.01 -10.00 -1.44
CA LEU A 450 -25.95 -9.95 -2.45
C LEU A 450 -24.55 -9.88 -1.81
N ASP A 451 -23.59 -10.47 -2.49
CA ASP A 451 -22.18 -10.30 -2.21
C ASP A 451 -21.80 -8.80 -2.11
N THR A 452 -21.03 -8.42 -1.09
CA THR A 452 -20.60 -7.02 -0.89
C THR A 452 -19.95 -6.43 -2.14
N TRP A 453 -19.22 -7.25 -2.88
CA TRP A 453 -18.55 -6.82 -4.12
C TRP A 453 -19.51 -6.50 -5.27
N PHE A 454 -20.77 -6.90 -5.17
CA PHE A 454 -21.79 -6.53 -6.15
C PHE A 454 -22.12 -5.04 -6.11
N SER A 455 -22.31 -4.49 -4.90
CA SER A 455 -22.52 -3.05 -4.71
C SER A 455 -21.23 -2.25 -4.88
N SER A 456 -20.10 -2.77 -4.37
CA SER A 456 -18.79 -2.11 -4.48
C SER A 456 -18.33 -1.95 -5.93
N ALA A 457 -18.74 -2.85 -6.83
CA ALA A 457 -18.46 -2.76 -8.27
C ALA A 457 -19.12 -1.55 -8.95
N LEU A 458 -20.16 -0.98 -8.35
CA LEU A 458 -20.91 0.15 -8.91
C LEU A 458 -20.38 1.51 -8.39
N TRP A 459 -19.47 1.50 -7.44
CA TRP A 459 -19.01 2.66 -6.69
C TRP A 459 -18.65 3.88 -7.54
N PRO A 460 -17.92 3.77 -8.67
CA PRO A 460 -17.55 4.93 -9.48
C PRO A 460 -18.72 5.72 -10.08
N PHE A 461 -19.86 5.09 -10.25
CA PHE A 461 -21.01 5.73 -10.89
C PHE A 461 -22.27 5.76 -10.00
N SER A 462 -22.47 4.80 -9.10
CA SER A 462 -23.57 4.84 -8.14
C SER A 462 -23.46 6.01 -7.17
N THR A 463 -22.24 6.38 -6.76
CA THR A 463 -21.98 7.53 -5.90
C THR A 463 -22.31 8.87 -6.55
N LEU A 464 -22.32 8.93 -7.88
CA LEU A 464 -22.63 10.13 -8.66
C LEU A 464 -24.08 10.20 -9.14
N GLY A 465 -24.92 9.27 -8.66
CA GLY A 465 -26.37 9.29 -8.85
C GLY A 465 -26.92 8.33 -9.89
N TRP A 466 -26.08 7.51 -10.56
CA TRP A 466 -26.60 6.50 -11.48
C TRP A 466 -27.58 5.56 -10.73
N PRO A 467 -28.71 5.14 -11.32
CA PRO A 467 -29.06 5.13 -12.76
C PRO A 467 -29.62 6.44 -13.34
N GLU A 468 -29.75 7.48 -12.53
CA GLU A 468 -30.21 8.77 -13.03
C GLU A 468 -29.08 9.52 -13.75
N GLU A 469 -29.45 10.31 -14.77
CA GLU A 469 -28.52 11.14 -15.53
C GLU A 469 -28.27 12.49 -14.83
N THR A 470 -27.63 12.44 -13.64
CA THR A 470 -27.33 13.64 -12.85
C THR A 470 -26.26 14.51 -13.50
N GLU A 471 -26.20 15.79 -13.13
CA GLU A 471 -25.13 16.71 -13.59
C GLU A 471 -23.76 16.24 -13.05
N ASP A 472 -23.71 15.68 -11.84
CA ASP A 472 -22.49 15.09 -11.26
C ASP A 472 -21.99 13.92 -12.09
N LEU A 473 -22.87 12.98 -12.47
CA LEU A 473 -22.50 11.84 -13.30
C LEU A 473 -21.98 12.29 -14.68
N LYS A 474 -22.60 13.29 -15.30
CA LYS A 474 -22.18 13.82 -16.60
C LYS A 474 -20.83 14.52 -16.54
N TYR A 475 -20.50 15.16 -15.42
CA TYR A 475 -19.30 15.96 -15.30
C TYR A 475 -18.11 15.19 -14.73
N PHE A 476 -18.30 14.39 -13.64
CA PHE A 476 -17.25 13.71 -12.92
C PHE A 476 -17.00 12.25 -13.35
N TYR A 477 -17.85 11.67 -14.18
CA TYR A 477 -17.69 10.29 -14.67
C TYR A 477 -17.40 10.25 -16.18
N PRO A 478 -16.44 9.44 -16.68
CA PRO A 478 -15.55 8.52 -15.93
C PRO A 478 -14.62 9.23 -14.94
N THR A 479 -14.21 8.50 -13.90
CA THR A 479 -13.18 8.99 -12.98
C THR A 479 -11.79 8.91 -13.61
N ASP A 480 -10.80 9.64 -13.09
CA ASP A 480 -9.49 9.75 -13.73
C ASP A 480 -8.53 8.62 -13.32
N VAL A 481 -8.38 8.42 -12.02
CA VAL A 481 -7.49 7.41 -11.49
C VAL A 481 -8.14 6.68 -10.32
N LEU A 482 -7.99 5.36 -10.30
CA LEU A 482 -8.29 4.52 -9.16
C LEU A 482 -6.98 4.22 -8.43
N VAL A 483 -6.91 4.49 -7.13
CA VAL A 483 -5.79 4.09 -6.28
C VAL A 483 -6.24 2.95 -5.38
N THR A 484 -5.51 1.83 -5.37
CA THR A 484 -5.88 0.66 -4.56
C THR A 484 -4.70 -0.29 -4.38
N GLY A 485 -4.79 -1.19 -3.39
CA GLY A 485 -3.85 -2.28 -3.20
C GLY A 485 -3.93 -3.34 -4.31
N TYR A 486 -2.80 -3.96 -4.63
CA TYR A 486 -2.74 -4.99 -5.67
C TYR A 486 -3.52 -6.27 -5.30
N ASP A 487 -3.79 -6.49 -4.03
CA ASP A 487 -4.46 -7.68 -3.51
C ASP A 487 -5.95 -7.74 -3.82
N ILE A 488 -6.56 -6.62 -4.23
CA ILE A 488 -7.98 -6.55 -4.61
C ILE A 488 -8.24 -6.28 -6.10
N ILE A 489 -7.29 -6.59 -6.97
CA ILE A 489 -7.49 -6.47 -8.44
C ILE A 489 -8.68 -7.32 -8.88
N PHE A 490 -8.73 -8.58 -8.47
CA PHE A 490 -9.83 -9.48 -8.82
C PHE A 490 -11.15 -9.07 -8.17
N PHE A 491 -11.11 -8.80 -6.87
CA PHE A 491 -12.32 -8.52 -6.10
C PHE A 491 -13.02 -7.23 -6.51
N TRP A 492 -12.24 -6.18 -6.79
CA TRP A 492 -12.80 -4.85 -6.96
C TRP A 492 -12.52 -4.23 -8.32
N VAL A 493 -11.25 -4.16 -8.74
CA VAL A 493 -10.88 -3.48 -9.99
C VAL A 493 -11.57 -4.09 -11.21
N ILE A 494 -11.45 -5.41 -11.38
CA ILE A 494 -12.07 -6.14 -12.49
C ILE A 494 -13.59 -5.96 -12.48
N ARG A 495 -14.21 -6.05 -11.30
CA ARG A 495 -15.66 -5.92 -11.14
C ARG A 495 -16.18 -4.52 -11.47
N MET A 496 -15.43 -3.48 -11.06
CA MET A 496 -15.78 -2.12 -11.47
C MET A 496 -15.65 -1.90 -12.97
N VAL A 497 -14.61 -2.45 -13.60
CA VAL A 497 -14.37 -2.29 -15.04
C VAL A 497 -15.51 -2.90 -15.87
N PHE A 498 -15.85 -4.17 -15.62
CA PHE A 498 -16.93 -4.78 -16.41
C PHE A 498 -18.31 -4.17 -16.08
N SER A 499 -18.55 -3.78 -14.81
CA SER A 499 -19.81 -3.13 -14.43
C SER A 499 -19.94 -1.74 -15.06
N GLY A 500 -18.87 -0.95 -15.06
CA GLY A 500 -18.86 0.36 -15.72
C GLY A 500 -19.17 0.25 -17.21
N ILE A 501 -18.48 -0.63 -17.93
CA ILE A 501 -18.70 -0.86 -19.35
C ILE A 501 -20.13 -1.35 -19.63
N GLU A 502 -20.63 -2.34 -18.84
CA GLU A 502 -21.93 -2.96 -19.04
C GLU A 502 -23.09 -1.98 -18.80
N HIS A 503 -23.00 -1.16 -17.74
CA HIS A 503 -24.13 -0.35 -17.30
C HIS A 503 -24.12 1.10 -17.79
N THR A 504 -22.91 1.65 -18.05
CA THR A 504 -22.76 3.04 -18.51
C THR A 504 -22.22 3.16 -19.93
N GLY A 505 -21.75 2.06 -20.53
CA GLY A 505 -21.09 2.07 -21.85
C GLY A 505 -19.69 2.70 -21.84
N LYS A 506 -19.14 3.02 -20.67
CA LYS A 506 -17.82 3.67 -20.50
C LYS A 506 -16.97 2.94 -19.46
N LEU A 507 -15.65 3.02 -19.62
CA LEU A 507 -14.74 2.64 -18.53
C LEU A 507 -15.01 3.48 -17.28
N PRO A 508 -14.94 2.90 -16.08
CA PRO A 508 -15.14 3.67 -14.85
C PRO A 508 -13.96 4.57 -14.50
N PHE A 509 -12.77 4.25 -14.97
CA PHE A 509 -11.51 4.98 -14.81
C PHE A 509 -10.52 4.59 -15.92
N HIS A 510 -9.55 5.47 -16.20
CA HIS A 510 -8.55 5.24 -17.24
C HIS A 510 -7.24 4.66 -16.70
N THR A 511 -6.89 5.02 -15.47
CA THR A 511 -5.65 4.59 -14.82
C THR A 511 -5.93 3.90 -13.50
N VAL A 512 -5.24 2.79 -13.25
CA VAL A 512 -5.24 2.10 -11.96
C VAL A 512 -3.85 2.20 -11.37
N LEU A 513 -3.71 3.03 -10.34
CA LEU A 513 -2.47 3.19 -9.59
C LEU A 513 -2.43 2.19 -8.44
N MET A 514 -1.54 1.20 -8.56
CA MET A 514 -1.38 0.16 -7.55
C MET A 514 -0.40 0.57 -6.46
N HIS A 515 -0.76 0.32 -5.21
CA HIS A 515 0.19 0.35 -4.11
C HIS A 515 0.41 -1.04 -3.51
N GLY A 516 1.54 -1.21 -2.83
CA GLY A 516 1.86 -2.43 -2.10
C GLY A 516 1.31 -2.42 -0.68
N LEU A 517 1.64 -3.46 0.08
CA LEU A 517 1.25 -3.60 1.47
C LEU A 517 2.25 -2.91 2.40
N VAL A 518 1.76 -2.35 3.50
CA VAL A 518 2.62 -1.86 4.59
C VAL A 518 2.91 -3.02 5.53
N ARG A 519 4.19 -3.33 5.69
CA ARG A 519 4.70 -4.42 6.52
C ARG A 519 5.42 -3.88 7.75
N ASP A 520 5.57 -4.70 8.77
CA ASP A 520 6.39 -4.35 9.94
C ASP A 520 7.90 -4.26 9.58
N SER A 521 8.72 -3.87 10.53
CA SER A 521 10.17 -3.73 10.34
C SER A 521 10.87 -5.04 9.93
N GLU A 522 10.28 -6.20 10.24
CA GLU A 522 10.80 -7.52 9.87
C GLU A 522 10.27 -7.99 8.49
N GLY A 523 9.37 -7.23 7.88
CA GLY A 523 8.77 -7.54 6.58
C GLY A 523 7.55 -8.45 6.65
N ARG A 524 6.99 -8.69 7.84
CA ARG A 524 5.77 -9.48 8.02
C ARG A 524 4.53 -8.63 7.76
N LYS A 525 3.47 -9.24 7.24
CA LYS A 525 2.17 -8.58 7.11
C LYS A 525 1.68 -8.15 8.50
N MET A 526 1.27 -6.90 8.65
CA MET A 526 0.67 -6.42 9.88
C MET A 526 -0.71 -7.04 10.09
N SER A 527 -0.95 -7.60 11.28
CA SER A 527 -2.26 -8.13 11.66
C SER A 527 -2.52 -7.98 13.15
N LYS A 528 -3.80 -7.93 13.53
CA LYS A 528 -4.20 -7.88 14.94
C LYS A 528 -3.80 -9.17 15.70
N SER A 529 -3.86 -10.32 15.01
CA SER A 529 -3.50 -11.62 15.59
C SER A 529 -2.02 -11.75 15.92
N LEU A 530 -1.14 -11.12 15.15
CA LEU A 530 0.31 -11.10 15.41
C LEU A 530 0.73 -10.00 16.41
N GLY A 531 -0.18 -9.07 16.75
CA GLY A 531 0.11 -7.95 17.63
C GLY A 531 1.16 -6.96 17.08
N ASN A 532 1.45 -7.01 15.78
CA ASN A 532 2.42 -6.15 15.11
C ASN A 532 1.76 -4.98 14.32
N GLY A 533 0.44 -4.82 14.45
CA GLY A 533 -0.30 -3.73 13.84
C GLY A 533 -0.01 -2.39 14.52
N ILE A 534 0.27 -1.36 13.73
CA ILE A 534 0.49 0.01 14.21
C ILE A 534 -0.76 0.83 13.86
N ASP A 535 -1.32 1.51 14.86
CA ASP A 535 -2.44 2.42 14.66
C ASP A 535 -1.91 3.74 14.06
N PRO A 536 -2.43 4.20 12.90
CA PRO A 536 -2.07 5.50 12.34
C PRO A 536 -2.30 6.66 13.32
N LEU A 537 -3.33 6.59 14.16
CA LEU A 537 -3.61 7.65 15.14
C LEU A 537 -2.54 7.76 16.23
N GLU A 538 -1.96 6.64 16.65
CA GLU A 538 -0.84 6.64 17.61
C GLU A 538 0.36 7.41 17.04
N VAL A 539 0.64 7.21 15.75
CA VAL A 539 1.72 7.92 15.05
C VAL A 539 1.40 9.42 14.95
N ILE A 540 0.16 9.77 14.60
CA ILE A 540 -0.29 11.17 14.49
C ILE A 540 -0.24 11.88 15.84
N GLU A 541 -0.69 11.26 16.91
CA GLU A 541 -0.65 11.83 18.26
C GLU A 541 0.79 12.12 18.71
N LYS A 542 1.73 11.30 18.33
CA LYS A 542 3.13 11.40 18.74
C LYS A 542 3.96 12.35 17.85
N TYR A 543 3.70 12.37 16.55
CA TYR A 543 4.56 13.02 15.56
C TYR A 543 3.84 14.00 14.63
N GLY A 544 2.51 14.01 14.61
CA GLY A 544 1.69 14.77 13.65
C GLY A 544 1.35 14.01 12.37
N ALA A 545 0.28 14.44 11.71
CA ALA A 545 -0.20 13.85 10.47
C ALA A 545 0.79 13.99 9.31
N ASP A 546 1.41 15.15 9.17
CA ASP A 546 2.39 15.43 8.11
C ASP A 546 3.61 14.50 8.17
N ALA A 547 4.08 14.17 9.37
CA ALA A 547 5.19 13.23 9.55
C ALA A 547 4.80 11.81 9.11
N LEU A 548 3.60 11.35 9.42
CA LEU A 548 3.07 10.06 8.96
C LEU A 548 2.95 10.03 7.43
N ARG A 549 2.31 11.02 6.83
CA ARG A 549 2.09 11.14 5.37
C ARG A 549 3.39 11.10 4.61
N MET A 550 4.36 11.91 5.01
CA MET A 550 5.69 11.92 4.40
C MET A 550 6.39 10.57 4.52
N THR A 551 6.32 9.93 5.69
CA THR A 551 6.95 8.62 5.93
C THR A 551 6.40 7.54 5.01
N LEU A 552 5.08 7.51 4.80
CA LEU A 552 4.42 6.53 3.94
C LEU A 552 4.76 6.68 2.45
N ILE A 553 5.18 7.86 2.03
CA ILE A 553 5.52 8.13 0.63
C ILE A 553 7.03 8.10 0.38
N THR A 554 7.85 8.40 1.40
CA THR A 554 9.31 8.39 1.25
C THR A 554 9.83 7.01 0.84
N GLY A 555 10.46 6.95 -0.33
CA GLY A 555 11.00 5.71 -0.91
C GLY A 555 9.95 4.71 -1.39
N ASN A 556 8.67 5.11 -1.43
CA ASN A 556 7.61 4.28 -1.98
C ASN A 556 7.62 4.33 -3.52
N ALA A 557 7.57 3.17 -4.14
CA ALA A 557 7.38 3.01 -5.59
C ALA A 557 6.05 2.29 -5.86
N PRO A 558 5.33 2.64 -6.93
CA PRO A 558 4.06 2.03 -7.26
C PRO A 558 4.11 0.49 -7.25
N GLY A 559 3.15 -0.12 -6.59
CA GLY A 559 2.98 -1.58 -6.51
C GLY A 559 3.97 -2.34 -5.64
N ASN A 560 4.91 -1.67 -4.98
CA ASN A 560 5.88 -2.31 -4.10
C ASN A 560 5.43 -2.25 -2.64
N ASP A 561 5.66 -3.36 -1.92
CA ASP A 561 5.49 -3.37 -0.47
C ASP A 561 6.51 -2.45 0.21
N MET A 562 6.11 -1.85 1.31
CA MET A 562 7.00 -1.03 2.13
C MET A 562 7.08 -1.54 3.57
N ARG A 563 8.24 -1.34 4.20
CA ARG A 563 8.42 -1.60 5.63
C ARG A 563 8.28 -0.31 6.43
N PHE A 564 7.51 -0.37 7.50
CA PHE A 564 7.34 0.75 8.40
C PHE A 564 8.40 0.73 9.51
N TYR A 565 9.04 1.88 9.73
CA TYR A 565 10.05 2.10 10.75
C TYR A 565 9.75 3.39 11.52
N TRP A 566 9.78 3.35 12.84
CA TRP A 566 9.59 4.53 13.69
C TRP A 566 10.66 5.61 13.46
N GLU A 567 11.89 5.20 13.20
CA GLU A 567 13.02 6.10 12.92
C GLU A 567 12.78 6.95 11.66
N ARG A 568 12.04 6.42 10.68
CA ARG A 568 11.63 7.20 9.49
C ARG A 568 10.60 8.26 9.82
N VAL A 569 9.70 7.99 10.78
CA VAL A 569 8.73 9.00 11.24
C VAL A 569 9.45 10.12 11.98
N GLU A 570 10.45 9.80 12.80
CA GLU A 570 11.30 10.79 13.45
C GLU A 570 12.09 11.63 12.46
N ALA A 571 12.60 11.04 11.39
CA ALA A 571 13.27 11.77 10.32
C ALA A 571 12.32 12.74 9.61
N SER A 572 11.08 12.32 9.33
CA SER A 572 10.05 13.16 8.73
C SER A 572 9.65 14.33 9.63
N ARG A 573 9.51 14.10 10.94
CA ARG A 573 9.30 15.16 11.94
C ARG A 573 10.48 16.15 11.98
N ASN A 574 11.70 15.65 11.92
CA ASN A 574 12.91 16.49 11.93
C ASN A 574 12.98 17.35 10.66
N PHE A 575 12.54 16.84 9.53
CA PHE A 575 12.40 17.63 8.30
C PHE A 575 11.35 18.73 8.48
N ALA A 576 10.18 18.44 9.03
CA ALA A 576 9.17 19.45 9.34
C ALA A 576 9.73 20.56 10.24
N ASN A 577 10.47 20.20 11.29
CA ASN A 577 11.13 21.17 12.17
C ASN A 577 12.19 22.01 11.45
N LYS A 578 12.92 21.45 10.48
CA LYS A 578 13.90 22.19 9.69
C LYS A 578 13.19 23.22 8.79
N VAL A 579 12.13 22.82 8.11
CA VAL A 579 11.30 23.73 7.29
C VAL A 579 10.72 24.85 8.15
N TRP A 580 10.19 24.52 9.32
CA TRP A 580 9.64 25.48 10.27
C TRP A 580 10.68 26.53 10.72
N ASN A 581 11.85 26.07 11.13
CA ASN A 581 12.92 26.94 11.60
C ASN A 581 13.49 27.81 10.48
N ALA A 582 13.65 27.30 9.28
CA ALA A 582 14.05 28.06 8.11
C ALA A 582 13.03 29.16 7.77
N SER A 583 11.74 28.77 7.76
CA SER A 583 10.65 29.74 7.53
C SER A 583 10.61 30.85 8.57
N ARG A 584 10.77 30.47 9.84
CA ARG A 584 10.86 31.46 10.94
C ARG A 584 12.01 32.46 10.77
N PHE A 585 13.20 31.96 10.43
CA PHE A 585 14.36 32.80 10.12
C PHE A 585 14.08 33.74 8.95
N ILE A 586 13.46 33.29 7.89
CA ILE A 586 13.11 34.08 6.71
C ILE A 586 12.07 35.12 7.07
N MET A 587 11.02 34.76 7.79
CA MET A 587 9.97 35.70 8.21
C MET A 587 10.51 36.84 9.08
N MET A 588 11.40 36.54 10.03
CA MET A 588 12.05 37.56 10.85
C MET A 588 12.90 38.58 10.04
N ASN A 589 13.38 38.19 8.85
CA ASN A 589 14.11 39.08 7.96
C ASN A 589 13.16 39.84 7.01
N ILE A 590 12.05 39.25 6.59
CA ILE A 590 11.00 39.93 5.82
C ILE A 590 10.39 41.09 6.64
N GLU A 591 10.14 40.89 7.94
CA GLU A 591 9.62 41.94 8.83
C GLU A 591 10.47 43.23 8.85
N LYS A 592 11.78 43.07 8.63
CA LYS A 592 12.71 44.23 8.57
C LYS A 592 12.64 44.99 7.25
N ALA A 593 12.08 44.42 6.20
CA ALA A 593 11.90 45.01 4.88
C ALA A 593 10.68 44.41 4.14
N PRO A 594 9.46 44.70 4.61
CA PRO A 594 8.25 44.05 4.10
C PRO A 594 7.95 44.37 2.63
N GLU A 595 8.38 45.53 2.15
CA GLU A 595 8.20 46.03 0.78
C GLU A 595 9.34 45.59 -0.18
N ALA A 596 10.22 44.66 0.23
CA ALA A 596 11.34 44.22 -0.59
C ALA A 596 10.84 43.60 -1.90
N LYS A 597 11.23 44.22 -3.01
CA LYS A 597 11.03 43.78 -4.38
C LYS A 597 12.36 43.77 -5.11
N ALA A 598 12.50 42.95 -6.11
CA ALA A 598 13.68 42.90 -6.97
C ALA A 598 13.31 42.61 -8.42
N GLU A 599 13.97 43.29 -9.33
CA GLU A 599 13.98 42.92 -10.74
C GLU A 599 15.07 41.86 -11.00
N LEU A 600 14.91 41.05 -12.03
CA LEU A 600 15.88 39.98 -12.37
C LEU A 600 17.30 40.48 -12.58
N SER A 601 17.44 41.72 -13.01
CA SER A 601 18.73 42.40 -13.19
C SER A 601 19.46 42.79 -11.87
N GLU A 602 18.71 42.82 -10.76
CA GLU A 602 19.24 43.17 -9.44
C GLU A 602 19.71 41.95 -8.65
N LEU A 603 19.38 40.76 -9.15
CA LEU A 603 19.70 39.51 -8.51
C LEU A 603 21.19 39.19 -8.59
N THR A 604 21.75 38.73 -7.49
CA THR A 604 23.13 38.24 -7.43
C THR A 604 23.25 36.80 -7.99
N LEU A 605 24.49 36.35 -8.14
CA LEU A 605 24.80 34.98 -8.57
C LEU A 605 24.03 33.91 -7.76
N ALA A 606 24.01 34.01 -6.43
CA ALA A 606 23.32 33.05 -5.57
C ALA A 606 21.80 33.11 -5.72
N ASP A 607 21.24 34.30 -5.87
CA ASP A 607 19.79 34.51 -6.05
C ASP A 607 19.31 33.85 -7.35
N LYS A 608 20.01 34.12 -8.47
CA LYS A 608 19.70 33.52 -9.77
C LYS A 608 19.81 32.02 -9.74
N TRP A 609 20.89 31.50 -9.12
CA TRP A 609 21.09 30.06 -8.95
C TRP A 609 19.91 29.39 -8.25
N ILE A 610 19.50 29.86 -7.09
CA ILE A 610 18.43 29.21 -6.33
C ILE A 610 17.06 29.33 -7.00
N LEU A 611 16.79 30.44 -7.68
CA LEU A 611 15.60 30.63 -8.50
C LEU A 611 15.57 29.64 -9.66
N SER A 612 16.69 29.44 -10.36
CA SER A 612 16.79 28.45 -11.44
C SER A 612 16.59 27.04 -10.92
N LYS A 613 17.13 26.72 -9.75
CA LYS A 613 16.97 25.42 -9.10
C LYS A 613 15.51 25.14 -8.71
N VAL A 614 14.80 26.08 -8.09
CA VAL A 614 13.38 25.90 -7.73
C VAL A 614 12.48 25.83 -8.95
N ASN A 615 12.84 26.58 -10.01
CA ASN A 615 12.14 26.56 -11.29
C ASN A 615 12.24 25.20 -11.99
N SER A 616 13.43 24.61 -12.05
CA SER A 616 13.66 23.25 -12.55
C SER A 616 12.98 22.21 -11.68
N LEU A 617 12.99 22.40 -10.34
CA LEU A 617 12.29 21.52 -9.41
C LEU A 617 10.78 21.50 -9.69
N ALA A 618 10.14 22.67 -9.92
CA ALA A 618 8.72 22.73 -10.23
C ALA A 618 8.36 21.89 -11.47
N LYS A 619 9.17 21.97 -12.52
CA LYS A 619 9.02 21.12 -13.71
C LYS A 619 9.18 19.63 -13.40
N ASP A 620 10.25 19.26 -12.73
CA ASP A 620 10.57 17.88 -12.40
C ASP A 620 9.52 17.23 -11.50
N VAL A 621 9.04 17.96 -10.48
CA VAL A 621 7.99 17.46 -9.58
C VAL A 621 6.69 17.26 -10.32
N THR A 622 6.30 18.22 -11.18
CA THR A 622 5.11 18.11 -12.01
C THR A 622 5.15 16.88 -12.93
N GLU A 623 6.28 16.68 -13.63
CA GLU A 623 6.46 15.52 -14.52
C GLU A 623 6.39 14.18 -13.79
N ASN A 624 6.93 14.10 -12.56
CA ASN A 624 6.88 12.88 -11.75
C ASN A 624 5.47 12.62 -11.19
N LEU A 625 4.76 13.67 -10.73
CA LEU A 625 3.38 13.55 -10.28
C LEU A 625 2.45 13.10 -11.40
N ASP A 626 2.64 13.62 -12.62
CA ASP A 626 1.85 13.20 -13.79
C ASP A 626 2.13 11.75 -14.23
N LYS A 627 3.30 11.21 -13.85
CA LYS A 627 3.66 9.78 -14.02
C LYS A 627 3.28 8.91 -12.80
N TYR A 628 2.64 9.49 -11.80
CA TYR A 628 2.30 8.83 -10.53
C TYR A 628 3.53 8.36 -9.71
N GLU A 629 4.69 8.97 -9.92
CA GLU A 629 5.92 8.68 -9.18
C GLU A 629 6.04 9.57 -7.93
N LEU A 630 5.10 9.42 -7.00
CA LEU A 630 4.91 10.29 -5.85
C LEU A 630 6.16 10.33 -4.94
N GLY A 631 6.79 9.17 -4.73
CA GLY A 631 8.00 9.06 -3.88
C GLY A 631 9.21 9.77 -4.49
N ILE A 632 9.39 9.72 -5.82
CA ILE A 632 10.48 10.41 -6.52
C ILE A 632 10.25 11.93 -6.46
N ALA A 633 9.02 12.38 -6.71
CA ALA A 633 8.66 13.78 -6.62
C ALA A 633 8.95 14.34 -5.19
N LEU A 634 8.54 13.61 -4.15
CA LEU A 634 8.82 13.99 -2.76
C LEU A 634 10.33 14.07 -2.48
N GLN A 635 11.11 13.09 -2.94
CA GLN A 635 12.56 13.08 -2.71
C GLN A 635 13.25 14.30 -3.31
N LYS A 636 12.84 14.71 -4.52
CA LYS A 636 13.34 15.94 -5.16
C LYS A 636 13.01 17.20 -4.36
N VAL A 637 11.80 17.32 -3.82
CA VAL A 637 11.39 18.43 -2.96
C VAL A 637 12.19 18.44 -1.66
N TYR A 638 12.37 17.28 -1.05
CA TYR A 638 13.16 17.09 0.17
C TYR A 638 14.61 17.55 -0.03
N ASP A 639 15.29 17.01 -1.05
CA ASP A 639 16.69 17.31 -1.35
C ASP A 639 16.89 18.80 -1.62
N PHE A 640 15.98 19.40 -2.41
CA PHE A 640 16.04 20.84 -2.68
C PHE A 640 15.92 21.68 -1.40
N ILE A 641 14.89 21.42 -0.58
CA ILE A 641 14.64 22.21 0.62
C ILE A 641 15.77 22.02 1.64
N TRP A 642 16.17 20.77 1.87
CA TRP A 642 17.18 20.45 2.87
C TRP A 642 18.56 20.97 2.47
N GLU A 643 19.04 20.56 1.29
CA GLU A 643 20.40 20.83 0.85
C GLU A 643 20.52 22.19 0.16
N GLU A 644 19.85 22.39 -0.98
CA GLU A 644 20.06 23.58 -1.81
C GLU A 644 19.61 24.85 -1.12
N PHE A 645 18.39 24.84 -0.57
CA PHE A 645 17.81 26.02 0.03
C PHE A 645 18.32 26.28 1.45
N CYS A 646 18.21 25.30 2.37
CA CYS A 646 18.59 25.52 3.77
C CYS A 646 20.10 25.50 3.99
N ASP A 647 20.81 24.46 3.49
CA ASP A 647 22.23 24.28 3.80
C ASP A 647 23.16 25.16 2.95
N TRP A 648 22.72 25.58 1.76
CA TRP A 648 23.51 26.44 0.90
C TRP A 648 22.97 27.87 0.79
N TYR A 649 21.78 28.07 0.19
CA TYR A 649 21.34 29.42 -0.14
C TYR A 649 21.13 30.30 1.09
N ILE A 650 20.43 29.79 2.12
CA ILE A 650 20.23 30.57 3.36
C ILE A 650 21.57 30.98 3.99
N GLU A 651 22.55 30.08 4.01
CA GLU A 651 23.88 30.38 4.55
C GLU A 651 24.65 31.38 3.68
N MET A 652 24.51 31.32 2.35
CA MET A 652 25.14 32.24 1.41
C MET A 652 24.64 33.67 1.59
N VAL A 653 23.35 33.87 1.93
CA VAL A 653 22.75 35.19 1.99
C VAL A 653 22.81 35.85 3.38
N LYS A 654 23.11 35.10 4.44
CA LYS A 654 23.20 35.62 5.82
C LYS A 654 24.04 36.89 5.95
N PRO A 655 25.24 37.03 5.37
CA PRO A 655 26.04 38.25 5.44
C PRO A 655 25.29 39.47 4.90
N ARG A 656 24.58 39.35 3.79
CA ARG A 656 23.80 40.40 3.15
C ARG A 656 22.61 40.84 4.02
N LEU A 657 22.04 39.91 4.79
CA LEU A 657 20.90 40.21 5.68
C LEU A 657 21.34 40.95 6.94
N TRP A 658 22.55 40.69 7.42
CA TRP A 658 23.09 41.35 8.62
C TRP A 658 23.68 42.73 8.35
N GLU A 659 24.20 42.95 7.16
CA GLU A 659 24.75 44.24 6.72
C GLU A 659 23.60 45.25 6.47
N THR A 660 23.59 46.33 7.22
CA THR A 660 22.50 47.36 7.15
C THR A 660 22.51 48.16 5.86
N GLN A 661 23.66 48.29 5.21
CA GLN A 661 23.85 49.08 3.99
C GLN A 661 24.05 48.28 2.72
N ASP A 662 23.86 46.93 2.77
CA ASP A 662 23.98 46.09 1.58
C ASP A 662 22.85 46.42 0.59
N LYS A 663 23.22 46.92 -0.58
CA LYS A 663 22.28 47.32 -1.65
C LYS A 663 21.51 46.11 -2.24
N THR A 664 22.05 44.88 -2.07
CA THR A 664 21.43 43.64 -2.56
C THR A 664 20.54 42.95 -1.53
N LYS A 665 20.38 43.54 -0.35
CA LYS A 665 19.56 43.01 0.74
C LYS A 665 18.10 42.81 0.35
N ALA A 666 17.52 43.78 -0.37
CA ALA A 666 16.14 43.68 -0.85
C ALA A 666 15.96 42.49 -1.82
N ALA A 667 16.92 42.31 -2.74
CA ALA A 667 16.92 41.16 -3.64
C ALA A 667 17.05 39.82 -2.88
N ALA A 668 17.89 39.75 -1.85
CA ALA A 668 18.02 38.56 -1.01
C ALA A 668 16.71 38.21 -0.29
N ILE A 669 16.04 39.20 0.31
CA ILE A 669 14.76 39.00 1.03
C ILE A 669 13.66 38.57 0.06
N TRP A 670 13.54 39.20 -1.10
CA TRP A 670 12.59 38.89 -2.13
C TRP A 670 12.80 37.42 -2.62
N THR A 671 14.05 37.05 -2.89
CA THR A 671 14.39 35.68 -3.36
C THR A 671 14.08 34.65 -2.28
N LEU A 672 14.43 34.93 -1.01
CA LEU A 672 14.07 34.03 0.11
C LEU A 672 12.56 33.80 0.21
N LYS A 673 11.75 34.86 0.13
CA LYS A 673 10.27 34.78 0.14
C LYS A 673 9.76 33.97 -1.04
N THR A 674 10.23 34.30 -2.24
CA THR A 674 9.79 33.65 -3.49
C THR A 674 10.11 32.16 -3.51
N VAL A 675 11.34 31.79 -3.17
CA VAL A 675 11.76 30.38 -3.13
C VAL A 675 11.02 29.62 -2.03
N LEU A 676 10.82 30.21 -0.85
CA LEU A 676 10.06 29.58 0.22
C LEU A 676 8.61 29.32 -0.21
N ILE A 677 7.92 30.30 -0.79
CA ILE A 677 6.53 30.12 -1.25
C ILE A 677 6.43 28.99 -2.27
N ASN A 678 7.31 28.95 -3.28
CA ASN A 678 7.30 27.87 -4.27
C ASN A 678 7.62 26.51 -3.63
N SER A 679 8.57 26.45 -2.70
CA SER A 679 8.89 25.23 -1.97
C SER A 679 7.73 24.73 -1.12
N LEU A 680 7.01 25.60 -0.43
CA LEU A 680 5.82 25.26 0.33
C LEU A 680 4.70 24.72 -0.57
N LYS A 681 4.47 25.35 -1.72
CA LYS A 681 3.47 24.91 -2.69
C LYS A 681 3.79 23.51 -3.23
N LEU A 682 5.06 23.22 -3.57
CA LEU A 682 5.49 21.88 -4.03
C LEU A 682 5.44 20.83 -2.91
N LEU A 683 5.65 21.21 -1.67
CA LEU A 683 5.60 20.31 -0.51
C LEU A 683 4.16 20.09 -0.01
N HIS A 684 3.24 21.03 -0.29
CA HIS A 684 1.88 21.02 0.28
C HIS A 684 1.11 19.70 0.10
N PRO A 685 1.12 19.02 -1.04
CA PRO A 685 0.41 17.75 -1.18
C PRO A 685 0.86 16.68 -0.17
N TYR A 686 2.10 16.74 0.28
CA TYR A 686 2.71 15.78 1.21
C TYR A 686 2.57 16.17 2.68
N MET A 687 2.75 17.47 3.00
CA MET A 687 2.71 18.00 4.36
C MET A 687 1.75 19.22 4.44
N PRO A 688 0.44 18.96 4.32
CA PRO A 688 -0.54 20.02 4.15
C PRO A 688 -0.65 20.97 5.35
N PHE A 689 -0.52 20.49 6.59
CA PHE A 689 -0.69 21.30 7.79
C PHE A 689 0.48 22.24 8.02
N LEU A 690 1.70 21.73 7.94
CA LEU A 690 2.92 22.53 8.06
C LEU A 690 2.95 23.66 7.03
N THR A 691 2.66 23.32 5.78
CA THR A 691 2.76 24.26 4.67
C THR A 691 1.66 25.33 4.71
N GLU A 692 0.44 24.96 5.07
CA GLU A 692 -0.66 25.92 5.25
C GLU A 692 -0.37 26.89 6.38
N GLU A 693 0.09 26.40 7.55
CA GLU A 693 0.38 27.27 8.70
C GLU A 693 1.48 28.28 8.36
N ILE A 694 2.56 27.84 7.73
CA ILE A 694 3.64 28.75 7.34
C ILE A 694 3.15 29.73 6.27
N PHE A 695 2.47 29.26 5.24
CA PHE A 695 2.01 30.07 4.12
C PHE A 695 1.05 31.18 4.55
N CYS A 696 0.04 30.86 5.36
CA CYS A 696 -0.92 31.85 5.86
C CYS A 696 -0.31 32.88 6.81
N ASN A 697 0.81 32.56 7.49
CA ASN A 697 1.51 33.50 8.34
C ASN A 697 2.56 34.33 7.58
N LEU A 698 3.07 33.83 6.44
CA LEU A 698 4.12 34.44 5.63
C LEU A 698 3.59 35.57 4.75
N GLN A 699 2.35 35.47 4.28
CA GLN A 699 1.75 36.42 3.33
C GLN A 699 0.25 36.60 3.63
N GLU A 700 -0.35 37.66 3.08
CA GLU A 700 -1.76 38.05 3.27
C GLU A 700 -2.51 38.16 1.91
N GLU A 701 -1.82 37.88 0.81
CA GLU A 701 -2.36 38.06 -0.55
C GLU A 701 -3.31 36.90 -0.93
N GLU A 702 -3.02 35.67 -0.50
CA GLU A 702 -3.80 34.49 -0.75
C GLU A 702 -4.33 33.90 0.58
N GLU A 703 -5.60 33.49 0.62
CA GLU A 703 -6.27 33.05 1.85
C GLU A 703 -5.78 31.69 2.33
N SER A 704 -5.39 30.80 1.42
CA SER A 704 -4.95 29.43 1.69
C SER A 704 -4.05 28.92 0.58
N ILE A 705 -3.04 28.15 0.94
CA ILE A 705 -2.20 27.41 -0.02
C ILE A 705 -3.00 26.39 -0.82
N MET A 706 -4.09 25.87 -0.26
CA MET A 706 -4.93 24.83 -0.88
C MET A 706 -5.59 25.28 -2.18
N ILE A 707 -5.88 26.57 -2.29
CA ILE A 707 -6.53 27.19 -3.45
C ILE A 707 -5.58 28.08 -4.24
N SER A 708 -4.31 28.08 -3.87
CA SER A 708 -3.26 28.79 -4.60
C SER A 708 -2.82 28.04 -5.86
N ASN A 709 -2.27 28.76 -6.83
CA ASN A 709 -1.81 28.13 -8.07
C ASN A 709 -0.55 27.29 -7.85
N TRP A 710 -0.52 26.12 -8.53
CA TRP A 710 0.66 25.27 -8.60
C TRP A 710 1.83 26.00 -9.28
N PRO A 711 3.07 25.86 -8.79
CA PRO A 711 4.24 26.48 -9.41
C PRO A 711 4.46 25.95 -10.83
N GLU A 712 4.60 26.84 -11.78
CA GLU A 712 4.87 26.53 -13.17
C GLU A 712 6.30 26.91 -13.57
N TYR A 713 6.90 26.13 -14.46
CA TYR A 713 8.22 26.46 -15.02
C TYR A 713 8.20 27.76 -15.80
N GLN A 714 9.09 28.69 -15.45
CA GLN A 714 9.25 29.99 -16.08
C GLN A 714 10.55 30.04 -16.86
N LYS A 715 10.48 30.29 -18.16
CA LYS A 715 11.64 30.32 -19.05
C LYS A 715 12.67 31.38 -18.63
N ASP A 716 12.19 32.50 -18.11
CA ASP A 716 13.03 33.65 -17.70
C ASP A 716 13.81 33.39 -16.40
N TRP A 717 13.49 32.31 -15.70
CA TRP A 717 14.20 31.89 -14.48
C TRP A 717 15.20 30.75 -14.75
N ASN A 718 15.60 30.52 -16.00
CA ASN A 718 16.59 29.55 -16.36
C ASN A 718 17.99 30.21 -16.45
N PHE A 719 18.80 30.04 -15.42
CA PHE A 719 20.14 30.66 -15.26
C PHE A 719 21.25 29.59 -15.26
N GLU A 720 21.43 28.90 -16.37
CA GLU A 720 22.40 27.79 -16.50
C GLU A 720 23.84 28.19 -16.19
N THR A 721 24.27 29.41 -16.58
CA THR A 721 25.60 29.93 -16.30
C THR A 721 25.82 30.10 -14.80
N GLU A 722 24.84 30.66 -14.10
CA GLU A 722 24.88 30.87 -12.65
C GLU A 722 24.81 29.53 -11.90
N GLU A 723 24.03 28.56 -12.39
CA GLU A 723 24.01 27.21 -11.84
C GLU A 723 25.39 26.57 -11.90
N HIS A 724 26.05 26.58 -13.07
CA HIS A 724 27.38 26.04 -13.22
C HIS A 724 28.39 26.71 -12.28
N ALA A 725 28.35 28.04 -12.20
CA ALA A 725 29.23 28.81 -11.31
C ALA A 725 29.05 28.42 -9.84
N VAL A 726 27.81 28.32 -9.35
CA VAL A 726 27.56 27.97 -7.94
C VAL A 726 27.92 26.50 -7.65
N GLU A 727 27.70 25.58 -8.57
CA GLU A 727 28.13 24.17 -8.37
C GLU A 727 29.65 24.08 -8.26
N THR A 728 30.40 24.85 -9.06
CA THR A 728 31.88 24.95 -8.94
C THR A 728 32.30 25.49 -7.56
N ILE A 729 31.59 26.49 -7.06
CA ILE A 729 31.84 27.07 -5.72
C ILE A 729 31.55 26.04 -4.63
N LYS A 730 30.42 25.33 -4.74
CA LYS A 730 30.01 24.27 -3.79
C LYS A 730 31.04 23.14 -3.75
N GLU A 731 31.55 22.73 -4.90
CA GLU A 731 32.61 21.72 -4.99
C GLU A 731 33.89 22.15 -4.25
N ALA A 732 34.31 23.40 -4.45
CA ALA A 732 35.46 23.97 -3.78
C ALA A 732 35.26 24.07 -2.24
N VAL A 733 34.11 24.55 -1.81
CA VAL A 733 33.78 24.65 -0.39
C VAL A 733 33.69 23.27 0.27
N ARG A 734 33.11 22.29 -0.42
CA ARG A 734 33.10 20.88 0.05
C ARG A 734 34.52 20.33 0.17
N GLY A 735 35.39 20.58 -0.81
CA GLY A 735 36.80 20.21 -0.77
C GLY A 735 37.52 20.79 0.46
N ILE A 736 37.35 22.07 0.70
CA ILE A 736 37.88 22.76 1.90
C ILE A 736 37.36 22.13 3.18
N ARG A 737 36.04 21.92 3.29
CA ARG A 737 35.41 21.32 4.48
C ARG A 737 35.90 19.90 4.75
N ASN A 738 36.08 19.09 3.70
CA ASN A 738 36.58 17.71 3.80
C ASN A 738 38.00 17.68 4.36
N VAL A 739 38.90 18.51 3.82
CA VAL A 739 40.26 18.67 4.32
C VAL A 739 40.25 19.10 5.79
N ARG A 740 39.48 20.12 6.11
CA ARG A 740 39.38 20.62 7.51
C ARG A 740 38.85 19.58 8.47
N THR A 741 37.85 18.80 8.04
CA THR A 741 37.26 17.71 8.84
C THR A 741 38.25 16.58 9.06
N SER A 742 38.98 16.14 8.00
CA SER A 742 40.00 15.09 8.12
C SER A 742 41.15 15.46 9.05
N MET A 743 41.40 16.74 9.21
CA MET A 743 42.46 17.30 10.06
C MET A 743 41.95 17.81 11.42
N ASN A 744 40.65 17.61 11.74
CA ASN A 744 39.99 18.12 12.95
C ASN A 744 40.18 19.63 13.19
N VAL A 745 40.13 20.45 12.13
CA VAL A 745 40.29 21.89 12.21
C VAL A 745 39.00 22.54 12.67
N PRO A 746 38.96 23.25 13.82
CA PRO A 746 37.74 23.88 14.31
C PRO A 746 37.31 25.05 13.41
N PRO A 747 35.99 25.35 13.28
CA PRO A 747 35.48 26.48 12.49
C PRO A 747 36.06 27.85 12.82
N SER A 748 36.44 28.06 14.08
CA SER A 748 37.03 29.32 14.57
C SER A 748 38.44 29.58 14.01
N ARG A 749 39.13 28.53 13.55
CA ARG A 749 40.49 28.67 12.99
C ARG A 749 40.36 28.93 11.49
N LYS A 750 40.66 30.17 11.08
CA LYS A 750 40.65 30.54 9.68
C LYS A 750 42.02 30.34 9.05
N ALA A 751 42.05 29.81 7.81
CA ALA A 751 43.27 29.61 7.04
C ALA A 751 43.20 30.31 5.70
N LYS A 752 44.34 30.65 5.15
CA LYS A 752 44.44 31.13 3.76
C LYS A 752 44.04 30.03 2.78
N VAL A 753 43.38 30.40 1.72
CA VAL A 753 42.97 29.51 0.64
C VAL A 753 43.55 30.01 -0.68
N TYR A 754 44.33 29.18 -1.36
CA TYR A 754 44.80 29.44 -2.68
C TYR A 754 44.00 28.60 -3.69
N VAL A 755 43.41 29.26 -4.68
CA VAL A 755 42.76 28.60 -5.82
C VAL A 755 43.66 28.68 -7.01
N VAL A 756 44.14 27.54 -7.49
CA VAL A 756 45.03 27.42 -8.62
C VAL A 756 44.26 26.86 -9.82
N SER A 757 44.17 27.61 -10.91
CA SER A 757 43.54 27.13 -12.16
C SER A 757 44.16 27.86 -13.36
N GLU A 758 44.45 27.12 -14.44
CA GLU A 758 44.86 27.72 -15.73
C GLU A 758 43.67 28.35 -16.45
N ASN A 759 42.42 27.97 -16.08
CA ASN A 759 41.20 28.46 -16.70
C ASN A 759 40.79 29.81 -16.08
N GLN A 760 40.82 30.87 -16.91
CA GLN A 760 40.46 32.22 -16.48
C GLN A 760 38.98 32.37 -16.06
N GLU A 761 38.06 31.65 -16.70
CA GLU A 761 36.67 31.64 -16.36
C GLU A 761 36.43 31.11 -14.94
N ILE A 762 37.11 30.07 -14.55
CA ILE A 762 37.09 29.51 -13.20
C ILE A 762 37.62 30.51 -12.17
N LEU A 763 38.76 31.19 -12.49
CA LEU A 763 39.31 32.22 -11.60
C LEU A 763 38.32 33.40 -11.43
N ASP A 764 37.62 33.78 -12.50
CA ASP A 764 36.61 34.86 -12.47
C ASP A 764 35.38 34.48 -11.62
N ILE A 765 34.96 33.20 -11.68
CA ILE A 765 33.91 32.67 -10.80
C ILE A 765 34.31 32.82 -9.33
N PHE A 766 35.53 32.40 -8.99
CA PHE A 766 36.04 32.45 -7.62
C PHE A 766 36.29 33.89 -7.14
N GLU A 767 36.71 34.80 -7.99
CA GLU A 767 36.88 36.23 -7.65
C GLU A 767 35.57 36.86 -7.18
N ARG A 768 34.46 36.55 -7.90
CA ARG A 768 33.13 37.08 -7.55
C ARG A 768 32.53 36.43 -6.31
N SER A 769 33.07 35.29 -5.88
CA SER A 769 32.52 34.44 -4.81
C SER A 769 33.40 34.28 -3.59
N LYS A 770 34.45 35.15 -3.45
CA LYS A 770 35.36 35.13 -2.29
C LYS A 770 34.65 35.18 -0.95
N VAL A 771 33.52 35.88 -0.87
CA VAL A 771 32.70 35.97 0.35
C VAL A 771 32.19 34.61 0.80
N PHE A 772 31.89 33.70 -0.10
CA PHE A 772 31.40 32.35 0.24
C PHE A 772 32.52 31.43 0.82
N PHE A 773 33.77 31.63 0.40
CA PHE A 773 34.88 30.93 1.03
C PHE A 773 35.11 31.38 2.47
N ALA A 774 34.95 32.70 2.74
CA ALA A 774 35.08 33.22 4.08
C ALA A 774 33.99 32.72 5.03
N THR A 775 32.76 32.65 4.56
CA THR A 775 31.59 32.26 5.36
C THR A 775 31.39 30.75 5.43
N LEU A 776 31.48 30.06 4.31
CA LEU A 776 31.15 28.62 4.20
C LEU A 776 32.38 27.73 4.28
N GLY A 777 33.55 28.20 3.83
CA GLY A 777 34.83 27.52 3.85
C GLY A 777 35.72 27.86 5.03
N TYR A 778 35.33 28.86 5.87
CA TYR A 778 36.13 29.36 6.97
C TYR A 778 37.50 29.86 6.53
N ALA A 779 37.58 30.44 5.33
CA ALA A 779 38.81 31.02 4.79
C ALA A 779 39.13 32.37 5.49
N GLY A 780 40.37 32.64 5.76
CA GLY A 780 40.85 33.94 6.21
C GLY A 780 40.97 34.90 5.02
N GLU A 781 41.80 34.55 4.07
CA GLU A 781 42.06 35.26 2.82
C GLU A 781 42.01 34.28 1.66
N VAL A 782 41.59 34.73 0.48
CA VAL A 782 41.47 33.91 -0.73
C VAL A 782 42.31 34.50 -1.83
N TYR A 783 43.27 33.73 -2.31
CA TYR A 783 44.21 34.07 -3.40
C TYR A 783 43.89 33.23 -4.65
N LEU A 784 43.83 33.89 -5.80
CA LEU A 784 43.56 33.25 -7.10
C LEU A 784 44.79 33.36 -7.97
N GLN A 785 45.27 32.23 -8.50
CA GLN A 785 46.51 32.26 -9.30
C GLN A 785 46.51 31.11 -10.32
N LYS A 786 47.32 31.27 -11.38
CA LYS A 786 47.39 30.29 -12.48
C LYS A 786 48.26 29.10 -12.19
N ASP A 787 49.22 29.23 -11.29
CA ASP A 787 50.19 28.17 -10.94
C ASP A 787 50.38 28.12 -9.41
N LYS A 788 51.20 27.16 -8.96
CA LYS A 788 51.48 26.98 -7.51
C LYS A 788 52.62 27.86 -6.96
N ASN A 789 53.09 28.84 -7.69
CA ASN A 789 54.19 29.69 -7.25
C ASN A 789 53.82 30.42 -5.95
N GLY A 790 54.72 30.38 -4.95
CA GLY A 790 54.50 31.02 -3.65
C GLY A 790 53.60 30.23 -2.68
N ILE A 791 53.14 29.04 -3.04
CA ILE A 791 52.47 28.13 -2.12
C ILE A 791 53.47 27.20 -1.49
N ALA A 792 53.41 27.02 -0.18
CA ALA A 792 54.31 26.12 0.53
C ALA A 792 54.15 24.65 0.07
N ASP A 793 55.26 23.92 -0.01
CA ASP A 793 55.24 22.53 -0.48
C ASP A 793 54.42 21.58 0.40
N ASP A 794 54.29 21.92 1.68
CA ASP A 794 53.47 21.19 2.65
C ASP A 794 51.98 21.59 2.65
N ALA A 795 51.57 22.47 1.74
CA ALA A 795 50.18 22.90 1.66
C ALA A 795 49.25 21.70 1.33
N VAL A 796 48.19 21.55 2.13
CA VAL A 796 47.19 20.51 1.90
C VAL A 796 46.29 20.95 0.76
N SER A 797 46.05 20.06 -0.21
CA SER A 797 45.27 20.38 -1.39
C SER A 797 44.00 19.53 -1.52
N ALA A 798 42.93 20.14 -2.03
CA ALA A 798 41.73 19.48 -2.53
C ALA A 798 41.66 19.71 -4.06
N VAL A 799 41.57 18.64 -4.82
CA VAL A 799 41.42 18.70 -6.28
C VAL A 799 39.93 18.75 -6.60
N ILE A 800 39.55 19.70 -7.40
CA ILE A 800 38.18 19.88 -7.90
C ILE A 800 38.20 19.95 -9.43
N HIS A 801 37.07 19.99 -10.06
CA HIS A 801 36.97 20.14 -11.50
C HIS A 801 37.65 21.44 -11.95
N GLN A 802 38.69 21.35 -12.80
CA GLN A 802 39.47 22.46 -13.38
C GLN A 802 40.22 23.38 -12.39
N ALA A 803 40.35 23.01 -11.11
CA ALA A 803 41.12 23.80 -10.14
C ALA A 803 41.71 22.92 -9.03
N VAL A 804 42.72 23.46 -8.35
CA VAL A 804 43.28 22.87 -7.13
C VAL A 804 43.19 23.92 -6.02
N ILE A 805 42.56 23.51 -4.89
CA ILE A 805 42.47 24.34 -3.70
C ILE A 805 43.60 23.98 -2.77
N CYS A 806 44.47 24.92 -2.42
CA CYS A 806 45.56 24.72 -1.49
C CYS A 806 45.40 25.52 -0.24
N MET A 807 45.71 24.91 0.90
CA MET A 807 45.70 25.56 2.23
C MET A 807 47.01 25.29 2.96
N PRO A 808 47.71 26.31 3.47
CA PRO A 808 48.96 26.15 4.23
C PRO A 808 48.73 25.26 5.46
N PHE A 809 49.54 24.19 5.58
CA PHE A 809 49.40 23.25 6.69
C PHE A 809 49.54 23.90 8.08
N ALA A 810 50.49 24.81 8.23
CA ALA A 810 50.73 25.53 9.47
C ALA A 810 49.55 26.42 9.96
N GLU A 811 48.69 26.83 9.02
CA GLU A 811 47.50 27.60 9.37
C GLU A 811 46.30 26.72 9.75
N LEU A 812 46.29 25.48 9.28
CA LEU A 812 45.24 24.48 9.60
C LEU A 812 45.45 23.85 10.96
N VAL A 813 46.68 23.54 11.33
CA VAL A 813 47.00 22.75 12.52
C VAL A 813 47.86 23.61 13.49
N ASP A 814 47.57 23.51 14.79
CA ASP A 814 48.46 24.01 15.82
C ASP A 814 49.53 22.93 16.01
N ILE A 815 50.66 23.16 15.39
CA ILE A 815 51.74 22.14 15.30
C ILE A 815 52.16 21.69 16.69
N GLU A 816 52.27 22.58 17.68
CA GLU A 816 52.63 22.21 19.03
C GLU A 816 51.58 21.31 19.70
N LYS A 817 50.31 21.66 19.57
CA LYS A 817 49.21 20.85 20.11
C LYS A 817 49.01 19.53 19.34
N GLU A 818 49.24 19.54 18.07
CA GLU A 818 49.15 18.31 17.27
C GLU A 818 50.29 17.34 17.62
N ILE A 819 51.51 17.86 17.79
CA ILE A 819 52.65 17.05 18.31
C ILE A 819 52.30 16.49 19.70
N GLU A 820 51.71 17.29 20.60
CA GLU A 820 51.28 16.80 21.92
C GLU A 820 50.18 15.75 21.83
N ARG A 821 49.20 15.95 20.95
CA ARG A 821 48.15 14.96 20.69
C ARG A 821 48.69 13.66 20.15
N LEU A 822 49.55 13.74 19.12
CA LEU A 822 50.18 12.56 18.51
C LEU A 822 51.08 11.82 19.49
N LYS A 823 51.80 12.51 20.37
CA LYS A 823 52.59 11.87 21.45
C LYS A 823 51.72 11.15 22.46
N LYS A 824 50.57 11.72 22.83
CA LYS A 824 49.59 11.06 23.70
C LYS A 824 49.00 9.82 23.02
N GLU A 825 48.72 9.92 21.72
CA GLU A 825 48.22 8.79 20.94
C GLU A 825 49.28 7.69 20.76
N GLU A 826 50.54 8.06 20.54
CA GLU A 826 51.65 7.12 20.49
C GLU A 826 51.81 6.35 21.82
N GLU A 827 51.68 7.08 22.95
CA GLU A 827 51.72 6.46 24.26
C GLU A 827 50.54 5.50 24.49
N ARG A 828 49.32 5.91 24.07
CA ARG A 828 48.12 5.09 24.13
C ARG A 828 48.28 3.80 23.30
N LEU A 829 48.67 3.95 22.04
CA LEU A 829 48.90 2.81 21.14
C LEU A 829 50.01 1.89 21.61
N SER A 830 51.10 2.46 22.19
CA SER A 830 52.17 1.67 22.81
C SER A 830 51.65 0.77 23.95
N LYS A 831 50.80 1.33 24.83
CA LYS A 831 50.15 0.57 25.91
C LYS A 831 49.25 -0.54 25.37
N GLU A 832 48.41 -0.22 24.35
CA GLU A 832 47.54 -1.20 23.75
C GLU A 832 48.30 -2.32 23.02
N LEU A 833 49.34 -1.97 22.26
CA LEU A 833 50.23 -2.95 21.61
C LEU A 833 50.91 -3.87 22.63
N ALA A 834 51.44 -3.30 23.73
CA ALA A 834 52.04 -4.08 24.81
C ALA A 834 51.00 -5.03 25.43
N ARG A 835 49.79 -4.54 25.69
CA ARG A 835 48.68 -5.34 26.24
C ARG A 835 48.31 -6.51 25.33
N VAL A 836 48.06 -6.24 24.04
CA VAL A 836 47.67 -7.29 23.10
C VAL A 836 48.79 -8.29 22.83
N ARG A 837 50.06 -7.82 22.72
CA ARG A 837 51.24 -8.70 22.61
C ARG A 837 51.38 -9.57 23.84
N GLY A 838 51.21 -9.00 25.05
CA GLY A 838 51.21 -9.75 26.30
C GLY A 838 50.14 -10.81 26.39
N MET A 839 48.94 -10.52 25.91
CA MET A 839 47.87 -11.51 25.82
C MET A 839 48.19 -12.63 24.83
N LEU A 840 48.68 -12.32 23.65
CA LEU A 840 49.00 -13.30 22.62
C LEU A 840 50.26 -14.12 22.91
N SER A 841 51.18 -13.63 23.80
CA SER A 841 52.37 -14.37 24.29
C SER A 841 52.08 -15.20 25.53
N ASN A 842 50.91 -15.08 26.16
CA ASN A 842 50.53 -15.85 27.31
C ASN A 842 50.00 -17.24 26.92
N GLU A 843 50.81 -18.27 27.11
CA GLU A 843 50.46 -19.66 26.76
C GLU A 843 49.15 -20.14 27.41
N LYS A 844 48.84 -19.66 28.61
CA LYS A 844 47.56 -20.00 29.27
C LYS A 844 46.35 -19.36 28.62
N PHE A 845 46.53 -18.19 27.99
CA PHE A 845 45.47 -17.54 27.24
C PHE A 845 45.28 -18.23 25.87
N VAL A 846 46.36 -18.41 25.10
CA VAL A 846 46.35 -19.01 23.76
C VAL A 846 45.84 -20.45 23.78
N SER A 847 46.11 -21.21 24.80
CA SER A 847 45.67 -22.62 24.95
C SER A 847 44.20 -22.77 25.38
N LYS A 848 43.59 -21.74 26.00
CA LYS A 848 42.23 -21.83 26.58
C LYS A 848 41.20 -20.93 25.89
N ALA A 849 41.60 -19.90 25.15
CA ALA A 849 40.70 -18.98 24.50
C ALA A 849 40.11 -19.60 23.19
N PRO A 850 38.87 -19.30 22.82
CA PRO A 850 38.31 -19.68 21.53
C PRO A 850 39.15 -19.14 20.35
N ALA A 851 39.28 -19.92 19.29
CA ALA A 851 40.06 -19.53 18.10
C ALA A 851 39.61 -18.16 17.52
N ALA A 852 38.33 -17.88 17.52
CA ALA A 852 37.78 -16.60 17.09
C ALA A 852 38.30 -15.42 17.95
N LYS A 853 38.52 -15.61 19.25
CA LYS A 853 39.03 -14.56 20.12
C LYS A 853 40.51 -14.30 19.90
N ILE A 854 41.27 -15.34 19.58
CA ILE A 854 42.68 -15.23 19.25
C ILE A 854 42.85 -14.46 17.93
N GLU A 855 42.02 -14.76 16.92
CA GLU A 855 42.04 -14.03 15.64
C GLU A 855 41.60 -12.56 15.79
N GLU A 856 40.62 -12.29 16.66
CA GLU A 856 40.20 -10.91 16.99
C GLU A 856 41.38 -10.11 17.60
N GLU A 857 42.15 -10.72 18.55
CA GLU A 857 43.29 -10.04 19.18
C GLU A 857 44.47 -9.89 18.19
N LYS A 858 44.68 -10.85 17.29
CA LYS A 858 45.67 -10.69 16.19
C LYS A 858 45.31 -9.53 15.24
N ALA A 859 44.06 -9.44 14.84
CA ALA A 859 43.56 -8.35 14.00
C ALA A 859 43.70 -6.98 14.70
N LYS A 860 43.48 -6.91 16.03
CA LYS A 860 43.75 -5.72 16.83
C LYS A 860 45.23 -5.37 16.88
N LEU A 861 46.10 -6.37 16.97
CA LEU A 861 47.56 -6.17 16.98
C LEU A 861 48.02 -5.53 15.67
N GLU A 862 47.57 -6.08 14.55
CA GLU A 862 47.88 -5.55 13.22
C GLU A 862 47.34 -4.12 13.03
N LYS A 863 46.11 -3.90 13.40
CA LYS A 863 45.46 -2.57 13.33
C LYS A 863 46.22 -1.53 14.18
N TYR A 864 46.54 -1.86 15.41
CA TYR A 864 47.27 -0.93 16.27
C TYR A 864 48.72 -0.70 15.80
N ALA A 865 49.39 -1.70 15.20
CA ALA A 865 50.69 -1.55 14.60
C ALA A 865 50.64 -0.58 13.42
N GLN A 866 49.67 -0.73 12.52
CA GLN A 866 49.49 0.19 11.37
C GLN A 866 49.22 1.62 11.86
N MET A 867 48.34 1.78 12.89
CA MET A 867 48.06 3.10 13.49
C MET A 867 49.32 3.71 14.13
N MET A 868 50.14 2.91 14.80
CA MET A 868 51.39 3.36 15.38
C MET A 868 52.39 3.86 14.32
N ASP A 869 52.52 3.14 13.21
CA ASP A 869 53.39 3.53 12.12
C ASP A 869 52.92 4.85 11.49
N GLN A 870 51.62 5.03 11.28
CA GLN A 870 51.04 6.29 10.81
C GLN A 870 51.30 7.46 11.76
N VAL A 871 51.16 7.22 13.10
CA VAL A 871 51.42 8.25 14.11
C VAL A 871 52.88 8.65 14.11
N LYS A 872 53.79 7.69 14.04
CA LYS A 872 55.25 7.95 14.00
C LYS A 872 55.70 8.66 12.71
N GLU A 873 55.14 8.25 11.56
CA GLU A 873 55.41 8.93 10.30
C GLU A 873 54.95 10.38 10.39
N ARG A 874 53.76 10.62 10.94
CA ARG A 874 53.20 11.96 11.12
C ARG A 874 54.01 12.81 12.09
N LEU A 875 54.46 12.26 13.19
CA LEU A 875 55.39 12.94 14.12
C LEU A 875 56.72 13.33 13.47
N SER A 876 57.26 12.46 12.61
CA SER A 876 58.47 12.76 11.89
C SER A 876 58.33 13.85 10.85
N GLN A 877 57.16 14.03 10.28
CA GLN A 877 56.82 15.10 9.33
C GLN A 877 56.61 16.46 10.02
N LEU A 878 56.26 16.46 11.30
CA LEU A 878 56.00 17.67 12.09
C LEU A 878 57.12 18.11 13.00
N SER A 879 58.15 17.28 13.19
CA SER A 879 59.39 17.60 13.95
C SER A 879 60.48 18.01 12.99
#